data_8bdfce91d645becc9de8774e286b6056
#
_entry.id   8bdfce91d645becc9de8774e286b6056
#
_cell.length_a   1.000
_cell.length_b   1.000
_cell.length_c   1.000
_cell.angle_alpha   90.00
_cell.angle_beta   90.00
_cell.angle_gamma   90.00
#
_symmetry.space_group_name_H-M   'P 1'
#
loop_
_entity.id
_entity.type
_entity.pdbx_description
1 polymer ?
#
loop_
_entity_poly.entity_id
_entity_poly.type
_entity_poly.pdbx_seq_one_letter_code
_entity_poly.pdbx_strand_id
1 'polypeptide(L)'
;MTLWNNQTRTKNGDLFPAPENGAAVRETPPCFSWLPEPGEGPYTVVIENENGTVLREICRENCFVPRDPLLPGSYRWDVFRGDSHRGEQSFTVSPDAIPFLRPTAEEVLAGIPAERPRHLFLKADVPGLLAERKTEAETLKRTVALALRDPIPEPPRFLHDPAALPYREYFGSFREACDRDLVALALGYALFGDETCGEAAKERLLTFVSWDPGAECSLEGPCDEIGLSLCRCLPSVYDLLYPILSDGERALVETAIAAYARQCERRLRSLDYLSHPGDSHAGRLPAYLGEAALILSDTDAADRETVLGWLSYALTVYGGIFPHYGGADGGWAEGPFYATSYIRWYLPFFAAVERYSGKSLFARPFYRNLTRFLLTFADPAAENHPFGDGYWSEGENDVEWPGFFAQNPYRYYARRFGPPSAEKRSGELESPAYYKLHLLDLFLPTPRETAAPEPGRLTVFPDTGLIALRTKPERPRENLVCLIRASKFGSDSHRHPDQGGFALFYGGVALLSPSGYFGRRYGTKHHREWTNTSRAHNVPLFSGVGQFENSYRAVGRILSASDDGTTLSAAVEAGGAYPVPVEWKREFALTDGELTVSDAFSLDTPGEVTLCLHTLSRPEIDGNGFKLTRRGVTLICRPTEGIDGPPEITDAFAVGLNEGEPEEYAVKMPPQYHIRYRLPSDRRRAALTFTVSGKPER
;
A
#
# COMPACT_ATOMS: atom_id res chain seq x y z
N MET A 1 -4.97 -32.23 -18.49
CA MET A 1 -4.86 -30.79 -18.23
C MET A 1 -5.63 -30.52 -16.96
N THR A 2 -5.00 -30.00 -15.94
CA THR A 2 -5.70 -29.73 -14.67
C THR A 2 -6.49 -28.45 -14.85
N LEU A 3 -7.81 -28.54 -14.76
CA LEU A 3 -8.67 -27.37 -14.63
C LEU A 3 -8.28 -26.61 -13.36
N TRP A 4 -8.54 -25.33 -13.32
CA TRP A 4 -8.25 -24.52 -12.15
C TRP A 4 -8.86 -25.14 -10.91
N ASN A 5 -8.01 -25.28 -9.93
CA ASN A 5 -8.44 -25.76 -8.64
C ASN A 5 -8.38 -24.58 -7.67
N ASN A 6 -9.54 -24.15 -7.22
CA ASN A 6 -9.70 -23.03 -6.30
C ASN A 6 -9.04 -23.17 -4.95
N GLN A 7 -8.53 -24.33 -4.65
CA GLN A 7 -8.24 -24.66 -3.26
C GLN A 7 -6.80 -24.39 -2.87
N THR A 8 -5.88 -24.14 -3.82
CA THR A 8 -4.47 -23.94 -3.46
C THR A 8 -3.80 -22.90 -4.34
N ARG A 9 -3.38 -21.83 -3.72
CA ARG A 9 -2.30 -21.00 -4.25
C ARG A 9 -1.06 -21.87 -4.36
N THR A 10 -0.51 -22.00 -5.55
CA THR A 10 0.62 -22.89 -5.80
C THR A 10 1.96 -22.21 -5.62
N LYS A 11 1.99 -20.86 -5.71
CA LYS A 11 3.18 -20.01 -5.54
C LYS A 11 2.83 -18.72 -4.82
N ASN A 12 3.83 -18.08 -4.23
CA ASN A 12 3.69 -16.76 -3.67
C ASN A 12 3.28 -15.75 -4.73
N GLY A 13 2.29 -14.93 -4.43
CA GLY A 13 1.85 -13.86 -5.30
C GLY A 13 1.11 -14.27 -6.58
N ASP A 14 0.96 -15.57 -6.86
CA ASP A 14 0.23 -16.03 -8.05
C ASP A 14 -1.21 -15.51 -8.04
N LEU A 15 -1.64 -15.04 -9.20
CA LEU A 15 -3.01 -14.59 -9.42
C LEU A 15 -3.98 -15.77 -9.32
N PHE A 16 -5.13 -15.53 -8.72
CA PHE A 16 -6.18 -16.54 -8.58
C PHE A 16 -7.25 -16.39 -9.63
N PRO A 17 -7.93 -17.50 -9.98
CA PRO A 17 -9.23 -17.38 -10.60
C PRO A 17 -10.19 -16.58 -9.71
N ALA A 18 -10.66 -15.44 -10.21
CA ALA A 18 -11.63 -14.59 -9.56
C ALA A 18 -12.72 -14.19 -10.56
N PRO A 19 -14.01 -14.10 -10.13
CA PRO A 19 -14.51 -14.42 -8.79
C PRO A 19 -14.26 -15.87 -8.41
N GLU A 20 -13.89 -16.10 -7.13
CA GLU A 20 -13.67 -17.46 -6.61
C GLU A 20 -14.97 -18.29 -6.67
N ASN A 21 -14.82 -19.62 -6.76
CA ASN A 21 -15.98 -20.51 -6.81
C ASN A 21 -16.87 -20.37 -5.57
N GLY A 22 -18.15 -20.09 -5.80
CA GLY A 22 -19.13 -19.86 -4.75
C GLY A 22 -19.05 -18.48 -4.09
N ALA A 23 -18.22 -17.58 -4.57
CA ALA A 23 -18.10 -16.23 -4.01
C ALA A 23 -19.38 -15.41 -4.16
N ALA A 24 -19.73 -14.62 -3.15
CA ALA A 24 -20.72 -13.57 -3.24
C ALA A 24 -20.01 -12.23 -3.48
N VAL A 25 -20.11 -11.71 -4.70
CA VAL A 25 -19.46 -10.44 -5.07
C VAL A 25 -20.32 -9.25 -4.68
N ARG A 26 -19.68 -8.22 -4.15
CA ARG A 26 -20.30 -6.97 -3.68
C ARG A 26 -20.02 -5.77 -4.59
N GLU A 27 -19.32 -6.01 -5.69
CA GLU A 27 -19.03 -5.04 -6.75
C GLU A 27 -19.55 -5.61 -8.06
N THR A 28 -20.21 -4.80 -8.88
CA THR A 28 -20.72 -5.22 -10.19
C THR A 28 -20.41 -4.19 -11.25
N PRO A 29 -19.81 -4.56 -12.41
CA PRO A 29 -19.38 -5.91 -12.75
C PRO A 29 -18.14 -6.34 -11.96
N PRO A 30 -17.99 -7.62 -11.59
CA PRO A 30 -16.75 -8.11 -10.99
C PRO A 30 -15.63 -8.18 -12.03
N CYS A 31 -14.38 -8.15 -11.55
CA CYS A 31 -13.24 -8.53 -12.38
C CYS A 31 -13.16 -10.05 -12.50
N PHE A 32 -12.99 -10.52 -13.74
CA PHE A 32 -12.64 -11.90 -14.04
C PHE A 32 -11.14 -11.97 -14.26
N SER A 33 -10.44 -12.82 -13.52
CA SER A 33 -9.00 -13.01 -13.67
C SER A 33 -8.64 -14.48 -13.51
N TRP A 34 -7.54 -14.89 -14.12
CA TRP A 34 -7.08 -16.29 -14.10
C TRP A 34 -5.57 -16.34 -14.26
N LEU A 35 -4.98 -17.50 -13.96
CA LEU A 35 -3.55 -17.73 -14.16
C LEU A 35 -3.18 -17.60 -15.64
N PRO A 36 -2.16 -16.79 -15.96
CA PRO A 36 -1.69 -16.68 -17.34
C PRO A 36 -1.00 -17.98 -17.77
N GLU A 37 -0.96 -18.20 -19.07
CA GLU A 37 -0.25 -19.33 -19.65
C GLU A 37 0.76 -18.86 -20.69
N PRO A 38 1.92 -19.52 -20.79
CA PRO A 38 2.85 -19.30 -21.88
C PRO A 38 2.19 -19.58 -23.23
N GLY A 39 2.54 -18.78 -24.25
CA GLY A 39 2.10 -18.96 -25.62
C GLY A 39 1.24 -17.80 -26.13
N GLU A 40 0.97 -17.81 -27.41
CA GLU A 40 0.25 -16.78 -28.14
C GLU A 40 -1.25 -17.08 -28.26
N GLY A 41 -2.02 -16.05 -28.48
CA GLY A 41 -3.45 -16.11 -28.75
C GLY A 41 -4.31 -15.59 -27.61
N PRO A 42 -5.47 -15.02 -27.94
CA PRO A 42 -6.38 -14.44 -26.96
C PRO A 42 -7.12 -15.52 -26.15
N TYR A 43 -7.63 -15.08 -25.02
CA TYR A 43 -8.59 -15.84 -24.25
C TYR A 43 -10.02 -15.50 -24.68
N THR A 44 -10.95 -16.42 -24.48
CA THR A 44 -12.39 -16.19 -24.59
C THR A 44 -13.00 -16.40 -23.21
N VAL A 45 -13.65 -15.37 -22.67
CA VAL A 45 -14.41 -15.43 -21.42
C VAL A 45 -15.89 -15.58 -21.76
N VAL A 46 -16.56 -16.53 -21.13
CA VAL A 46 -18.00 -16.76 -21.28
C VAL A 46 -18.64 -16.65 -19.90
N ILE A 47 -19.69 -15.83 -19.79
CA ILE A 47 -20.46 -15.66 -18.55
C ILE A 47 -21.89 -16.09 -18.83
N GLU A 48 -22.43 -16.97 -18.00
CA GLU A 48 -23.76 -17.54 -18.13
C GLU A 48 -24.55 -17.37 -16.82
N ASN A 49 -25.87 -17.34 -16.96
CA ASN A 49 -26.80 -17.45 -15.85
C ASN A 49 -27.83 -18.54 -16.17
N GLU A 50 -28.89 -18.69 -15.40
CA GLU A 50 -29.97 -19.66 -15.61
C GLU A 50 -30.71 -19.52 -16.97
N ASN A 51 -30.62 -18.34 -17.60
CA ASN A 51 -31.25 -18.03 -18.88
C ASN A 51 -30.31 -18.25 -20.08
N GLY A 52 -29.07 -18.69 -19.85
CA GLY A 52 -28.06 -18.93 -20.87
C GLY A 52 -26.89 -17.93 -20.85
N THR A 53 -26.22 -17.80 -21.99
CA THR A 53 -25.05 -16.94 -22.11
C THR A 53 -25.43 -15.45 -21.99
N VAL A 54 -24.86 -14.79 -20.97
CA VAL A 54 -25.04 -13.36 -20.74
C VAL A 54 -24.00 -12.56 -21.53
N LEU A 55 -22.76 -13.09 -21.61
CA LEU A 55 -21.63 -12.40 -22.25
C LEU A 55 -20.62 -13.42 -22.78
N ARG A 56 -20.05 -13.11 -23.96
CA ARG A 56 -18.92 -13.81 -24.55
C ARG A 56 -17.96 -12.79 -25.14
N GLU A 57 -16.74 -12.71 -24.58
CA GLU A 57 -15.75 -11.70 -24.97
C GLU A 57 -14.38 -12.32 -25.22
N ILE A 58 -13.63 -11.69 -26.13
CA ILE A 58 -12.25 -12.06 -26.44
C ILE A 58 -11.34 -11.03 -25.80
N CYS A 59 -10.40 -11.48 -24.96
CA CYS A 59 -9.43 -10.63 -24.27
C CYS A 59 -8.01 -11.15 -24.45
N ARG A 60 -7.08 -10.21 -24.53
CA ARG A 60 -5.66 -10.50 -24.73
C ARG A 60 -4.97 -10.88 -23.42
N GLU A 61 -5.31 -10.18 -22.36
CA GLU A 61 -4.79 -10.37 -21.01
C GLU A 61 -5.55 -11.46 -20.25
N ASN A 62 -4.97 -11.93 -19.15
CA ASN A 62 -5.60 -12.88 -18.22
C ASN A 62 -6.54 -12.19 -17.22
N CYS A 63 -7.16 -11.12 -17.66
CA CYS A 63 -8.19 -10.41 -16.90
C CYS A 63 -9.23 -9.77 -17.82
N PHE A 64 -10.44 -9.68 -17.32
CA PHE A 64 -11.56 -9.06 -18.03
C PHE A 64 -12.52 -8.40 -17.04
N VAL A 65 -12.98 -7.21 -17.38
CA VAL A 65 -14.04 -6.50 -16.63
C VAL A 65 -15.16 -6.17 -17.62
N PRO A 66 -16.37 -6.71 -17.44
CA PRO A 66 -17.52 -6.35 -18.26
C PRO A 66 -17.73 -4.83 -18.29
N ARG A 67 -18.31 -4.34 -19.38
CA ARG A 67 -18.63 -2.92 -19.52
C ARG A 67 -19.80 -2.53 -18.61
N ASP A 68 -20.82 -3.37 -18.59
CA ASP A 68 -22.06 -3.10 -17.88
C ASP A 68 -22.17 -3.97 -16.60
N PRO A 69 -22.77 -3.44 -15.53
CA PRO A 69 -23.04 -4.21 -14.33
C PRO A 69 -23.89 -5.46 -14.60
N LEU A 70 -23.55 -6.55 -13.94
CA LEU A 70 -24.36 -7.75 -13.92
C LEU A 70 -25.50 -7.58 -12.89
N LEU A 71 -26.67 -8.10 -13.21
CA LEU A 71 -27.81 -8.07 -12.28
C LEU A 71 -27.57 -9.00 -11.07
N PRO A 72 -28.22 -8.75 -9.92
CA PRO A 72 -28.20 -9.71 -8.82
C PRO A 72 -28.65 -11.10 -9.24
N GLY A 73 -27.91 -12.14 -8.85
CA GLY A 73 -28.22 -13.52 -9.23
C GLY A 73 -26.99 -14.41 -9.27
N SER A 74 -27.21 -15.67 -9.62
CA SER A 74 -26.16 -16.68 -9.75
C SER A 74 -25.63 -16.76 -11.17
N TYR A 75 -24.32 -16.89 -11.28
CA TYR A 75 -23.61 -16.93 -12.55
C TYR A 75 -22.56 -18.05 -12.54
N ARG A 76 -22.24 -18.51 -13.76
CA ARG A 76 -21.07 -19.32 -14.06
C ARG A 76 -20.21 -18.55 -15.07
N TRP A 77 -18.91 -18.70 -14.99
CA TRP A 77 -18.00 -18.18 -15.98
C TRP A 77 -16.93 -19.21 -16.35
N ASP A 78 -16.58 -19.21 -17.62
CA ASP A 78 -15.64 -20.13 -18.25
C ASP A 78 -14.57 -19.34 -19.00
N VAL A 79 -13.37 -19.89 -19.08
CA VAL A 79 -12.28 -19.36 -19.91
C VAL A 79 -11.79 -20.42 -20.88
N PHE A 80 -11.62 -19.99 -22.11
CA PHE A 80 -11.06 -20.81 -23.19
C PHE A 80 -9.82 -20.12 -23.77
N ARG A 81 -8.90 -20.90 -24.30
CA ARG A 81 -7.81 -20.43 -25.16
C ARG A 81 -7.86 -21.25 -26.46
N GLY A 82 -8.31 -20.63 -27.57
CA GLY A 82 -8.78 -21.36 -28.71
C GLY A 82 -9.89 -22.34 -28.32
N ASP A 83 -9.76 -23.60 -28.70
CA ASP A 83 -10.73 -24.66 -28.33
C ASP A 83 -10.45 -25.31 -26.96
N SER A 84 -9.38 -24.87 -26.28
CA SER A 84 -8.99 -25.47 -25.01
C SER A 84 -9.69 -24.80 -23.83
N HIS A 85 -10.57 -25.53 -23.14
CA HIS A 85 -11.20 -25.10 -21.89
C HIS A 85 -10.16 -25.02 -20.78
N ARG A 86 -10.08 -23.87 -20.10
CA ARG A 86 -9.05 -23.60 -19.09
C ARG A 86 -9.58 -23.76 -17.67
N GLY A 87 -10.85 -23.47 -17.44
CA GLY A 87 -11.51 -23.63 -16.17
C GLY A 87 -12.85 -22.94 -16.11
N GLU A 88 -13.62 -23.29 -15.09
CA GLU A 88 -14.94 -22.72 -14.80
C GLU A 88 -15.07 -22.41 -13.30
N GLN A 89 -15.89 -21.42 -12.97
CA GLN A 89 -16.21 -21.01 -11.62
C GLN A 89 -17.67 -20.56 -11.55
N SER A 90 -18.27 -20.67 -10.37
CA SER A 90 -19.57 -20.08 -10.08
C SER A 90 -19.44 -18.95 -9.08
N PHE A 91 -20.32 -17.95 -9.18
CA PHE A 91 -20.40 -16.84 -8.23
C PHE A 91 -21.81 -16.28 -8.17
N THR A 92 -22.06 -15.45 -7.17
CA THR A 92 -23.35 -14.76 -7.01
C THR A 92 -23.10 -13.26 -6.93
N VAL A 93 -23.83 -12.47 -7.70
CA VAL A 93 -23.88 -11.01 -7.52
C VAL A 93 -24.89 -10.71 -6.41
N SER A 94 -24.42 -10.09 -5.33
CA SER A 94 -25.26 -9.74 -4.19
C SER A 94 -26.34 -8.72 -4.58
N PRO A 95 -27.53 -8.73 -3.95
CA PRO A 95 -28.56 -7.73 -4.20
C PRO A 95 -28.14 -6.30 -3.84
N ASP A 96 -27.17 -6.17 -2.93
CA ASP A 96 -26.56 -4.91 -2.48
C ASP A 96 -25.23 -4.62 -3.16
N ALA A 97 -24.90 -5.33 -4.25
CA ALA A 97 -23.66 -5.09 -4.98
C ALA A 97 -23.64 -3.66 -5.55
N ILE A 98 -22.53 -2.99 -5.34
CA ILE A 98 -22.33 -1.61 -5.76
C ILE A 98 -21.97 -1.57 -7.24
N PRO A 99 -22.74 -0.86 -8.09
CA PRO A 99 -22.40 -0.74 -9.50
C PRO A 99 -21.21 0.19 -9.69
N PHE A 100 -20.27 -0.25 -10.54
CA PHE A 100 -19.11 0.52 -10.94
C PHE A 100 -19.04 0.63 -12.46
N LEU A 101 -19.18 1.84 -12.99
CA LEU A 101 -19.09 2.13 -14.43
C LEU A 101 -17.71 2.69 -14.75
N ARG A 102 -16.84 1.84 -15.27
CA ARG A 102 -15.51 2.21 -15.73
C ARG A 102 -15.61 3.09 -16.99
N PRO A 103 -14.82 4.18 -17.11
CA PRO A 103 -14.71 4.91 -18.37
C PRO A 103 -14.01 4.05 -19.44
N THR A 104 -14.35 4.26 -20.72
CA THR A 104 -13.59 3.69 -21.83
C THR A 104 -12.42 4.61 -22.20
N ALA A 105 -11.43 4.06 -22.91
CA ALA A 105 -10.30 4.88 -23.38
C ALA A 105 -10.76 5.95 -24.36
N GLU A 106 -11.74 5.66 -25.21
CA GLU A 106 -12.31 6.60 -26.16
C GLU A 106 -13.03 7.76 -25.47
N GLU A 107 -13.82 7.47 -24.41
CA GLU A 107 -14.49 8.51 -23.61
C GLU A 107 -13.46 9.44 -22.95
N VAL A 108 -12.39 8.88 -22.40
CA VAL A 108 -11.33 9.66 -21.77
C VAL A 108 -10.61 10.53 -22.80
N LEU A 109 -10.17 9.95 -23.93
CA LEU A 109 -9.45 10.70 -24.96
C LEU A 109 -10.31 11.80 -25.60
N ALA A 110 -11.62 11.58 -25.76
CA ALA A 110 -12.53 12.56 -26.33
C ALA A 110 -12.72 13.80 -25.44
N GLY A 111 -12.49 13.67 -24.13
CA GLY A 111 -12.62 14.76 -23.17
C GLY A 111 -11.34 15.53 -22.86
N ILE A 112 -10.21 15.17 -23.48
CA ILE A 112 -8.93 15.86 -23.23
C ILE A 112 -8.98 17.27 -23.85
N PRO A 113 -8.78 18.35 -23.04
CA PRO A 113 -8.76 19.71 -23.57
C PRO A 113 -7.51 19.96 -24.41
N ALA A 114 -7.63 20.86 -25.40
CA ALA A 114 -6.49 21.23 -26.24
C ALA A 114 -5.47 22.13 -25.50
N GLU A 115 -5.94 22.97 -24.57
CA GLU A 115 -5.08 23.89 -23.83
C GLU A 115 -4.29 23.15 -22.75
N ARG A 116 -3.00 23.49 -22.61
CA ARG A 116 -2.09 22.99 -21.56
C ARG A 116 -1.71 24.12 -20.58
N PRO A 117 -1.42 23.85 -19.30
CA PRO A 117 -1.41 22.52 -18.66
C PRO A 117 -2.82 21.95 -18.49
N ARG A 118 -2.91 20.64 -18.57
CA ARG A 118 -4.20 19.93 -18.49
C ARG A 118 -4.13 18.64 -17.67
N HIS A 119 -2.92 18.12 -17.40
CA HIS A 119 -2.76 16.82 -16.75
C HIS A 119 -3.03 16.85 -15.24
N LEU A 120 -2.28 17.60 -14.45
CA LEU A 120 -2.51 17.71 -13.00
C LEU A 120 -3.70 18.62 -12.68
N PHE A 121 -3.82 19.73 -13.37
CA PHE A 121 -4.88 20.74 -13.26
C PHE A 121 -5.03 21.47 -14.58
N LEU A 122 -6.14 22.18 -14.75
CA LEU A 122 -6.31 23.09 -15.88
C LEU A 122 -5.73 24.46 -15.53
N LYS A 123 -5.27 25.18 -16.54
CA LYS A 123 -4.79 26.56 -16.35
C LYS A 123 -5.81 27.45 -15.65
N ALA A 124 -7.09 27.25 -15.94
CA ALA A 124 -8.19 27.98 -15.31
C ALA A 124 -8.34 27.68 -13.81
N ASP A 125 -7.85 26.54 -13.32
CA ASP A 125 -7.94 26.12 -11.91
C ASP A 125 -6.92 26.86 -11.03
N VAL A 126 -5.82 27.38 -11.61
CA VAL A 126 -4.67 27.91 -10.87
C VAL A 126 -5.05 28.98 -9.82
N PRO A 127 -5.88 30.01 -10.12
CA PRO A 127 -6.24 31.00 -9.11
C PRO A 127 -6.98 30.40 -7.91
N GLY A 128 -7.89 29.45 -8.16
CA GLY A 128 -8.64 28.73 -7.12
C GLY A 128 -7.72 27.86 -6.27
N LEU A 129 -6.84 27.08 -6.90
CA LEU A 129 -5.88 26.22 -6.22
C LEU A 129 -4.94 27.01 -5.29
N LEU A 130 -4.40 28.15 -5.76
CA LEU A 130 -3.55 29.00 -4.94
C LEU A 130 -4.29 29.65 -3.76
N ALA A 131 -5.57 29.97 -3.93
CA ALA A 131 -6.41 30.51 -2.87
C ALA A 131 -6.71 29.46 -1.78
N GLU A 132 -6.92 28.20 -2.18
CA GLU A 132 -7.25 27.09 -1.29
C GLU A 132 -6.00 26.44 -0.65
N ARG A 133 -4.86 26.44 -1.35
CA ARG A 133 -3.62 25.72 -0.99
C ARG A 133 -2.50 26.66 -0.56
N LYS A 134 -2.80 27.62 0.29
CA LYS A 134 -1.81 28.65 0.70
C LYS A 134 -0.56 28.05 1.36
N THR A 135 -0.73 27.10 2.26
CA THR A 135 0.38 26.44 2.96
C THR A 135 1.24 25.64 1.99
N GLU A 136 0.58 24.90 1.09
CA GLU A 136 1.25 24.12 0.05
C GLU A 136 2.02 25.06 -0.91
N ALA A 137 1.44 26.19 -1.27
CA ALA A 137 2.10 27.19 -2.11
C ALA A 137 3.35 27.79 -1.44
N GLU A 138 3.29 28.12 -0.14
CA GLU A 138 4.47 28.58 0.61
C GLU A 138 5.53 27.50 0.74
N THR A 139 5.13 26.25 0.89
CA THR A 139 6.06 25.11 0.92
C THR A 139 6.73 24.92 -0.45
N LEU A 140 5.96 25.01 -1.54
CA LEU A 140 6.49 24.96 -2.90
C LEU A 140 7.54 26.06 -3.14
N LYS A 141 7.28 27.30 -2.74
CA LYS A 141 8.25 28.41 -2.86
C LYS A 141 9.58 28.10 -2.15
N ARG A 142 9.51 27.51 -0.94
CA ARG A 142 10.72 27.09 -0.21
C ARG A 142 11.46 25.97 -0.94
N THR A 143 10.74 25.01 -1.48
CA THR A 143 11.31 23.90 -2.25
C THR A 143 11.95 24.39 -3.53
N VAL A 144 11.31 25.29 -4.26
CA VAL A 144 11.88 25.96 -5.44
C VAL A 144 13.19 26.66 -5.11
N ALA A 145 13.28 27.38 -3.98
CA ALA A 145 14.50 28.08 -3.58
C ALA A 145 15.68 27.10 -3.29
N LEU A 146 15.39 25.87 -2.91
CA LEU A 146 16.40 24.81 -2.80
C LEU A 146 16.75 24.25 -4.19
N ALA A 147 15.73 23.88 -4.96
CA ALA A 147 15.88 23.28 -6.29
C ALA A 147 16.70 24.14 -7.28
N LEU A 148 16.61 25.47 -7.18
CA LEU A 148 17.42 26.42 -7.97
C LEU A 148 18.92 26.37 -7.62
N ARG A 149 19.29 25.83 -6.48
CA ARG A 149 20.70 25.74 -6.01
C ARG A 149 21.30 24.36 -6.22
N ASP A 150 20.47 23.35 -6.27
CA ASP A 150 20.92 21.97 -6.35
C ASP A 150 21.39 21.65 -7.77
N PRO A 151 22.53 20.97 -7.93
CA PRO A 151 23.07 20.65 -9.24
C PRO A 151 22.21 19.61 -9.96
N ILE A 152 22.27 19.59 -11.29
CA ILE A 152 21.74 18.50 -12.09
C ILE A 152 22.69 17.30 -11.92
N PRO A 153 22.19 16.12 -11.54
CA PRO A 153 23.07 14.94 -11.39
C PRO A 153 23.64 14.50 -12.72
N GLU A 154 24.85 13.93 -12.66
CA GLU A 154 25.46 13.26 -13.80
C GLU A 154 24.65 12.04 -14.21
N PRO A 155 24.71 11.60 -15.48
CA PRO A 155 24.05 10.36 -15.90
C PRO A 155 24.46 9.16 -15.08
N PRO A 156 23.54 8.23 -14.76
CA PRO A 156 23.88 7.04 -13.99
C PRO A 156 24.89 6.16 -14.72
N ARG A 157 25.89 5.65 -13.99
CA ARG A 157 26.96 4.78 -14.53
C ARG A 157 27.11 3.55 -13.66
N PHE A 158 25.99 2.91 -13.33
CA PHE A 158 26.01 1.77 -12.41
C PHE A 158 25.79 0.48 -13.13
N LEU A 159 26.41 -0.52 -12.60
CA LEU A 159 26.43 -1.85 -13.11
C LEU A 159 25.40 -2.69 -12.34
N HIS A 160 24.28 -2.95 -12.88
CA HIS A 160 23.38 -4.11 -12.71
C HIS A 160 23.15 -4.74 -11.32
N ASP A 161 23.70 -4.21 -10.21
CA ASP A 161 23.46 -4.71 -8.86
C ASP A 161 22.60 -3.73 -8.04
N PRO A 162 21.30 -4.03 -7.84
CA PRO A 162 20.39 -3.18 -7.05
C PRO A 162 20.72 -3.17 -5.57
N ALA A 163 21.48 -4.13 -5.08
CA ALA A 163 21.97 -4.19 -3.72
C ALA A 163 23.22 -3.35 -3.51
N ALA A 164 23.94 -3.04 -4.62
CA ALA A 164 25.15 -2.24 -4.55
C ALA A 164 24.82 -0.83 -4.04
N LEU A 165 25.64 -0.40 -3.13
CA LEU A 165 25.45 0.86 -2.46
C LEU A 165 25.56 2.07 -3.37
N PRO A 166 26.53 2.16 -4.32
CA PRO A 166 26.57 3.29 -5.24
C PRO A 166 25.26 3.49 -5.99
N TYR A 167 24.56 2.40 -6.35
CA TYR A 167 23.24 2.48 -6.96
C TYR A 167 22.21 3.06 -5.99
N ARG A 168 22.17 2.58 -4.74
CA ARG A 168 21.19 3.04 -3.74
C ARG A 168 21.36 4.51 -3.36
N GLU A 169 22.61 4.97 -3.21
CA GLU A 169 22.91 6.37 -2.95
C GLU A 169 22.51 7.25 -4.14
N TYR A 170 22.86 6.81 -5.34
CA TYR A 170 22.51 7.54 -6.54
C TYR A 170 21.00 7.66 -6.72
N PHE A 171 20.26 6.56 -6.70
CA PHE A 171 18.81 6.67 -6.91
C PHE A 171 18.11 7.44 -5.80
N GLY A 172 18.63 7.44 -4.58
CA GLY A 172 18.15 8.28 -3.48
C GLY A 172 18.28 9.77 -3.82
N SER A 173 19.47 10.21 -4.22
CA SER A 173 19.71 11.59 -4.65
C SER A 173 19.02 11.93 -5.98
N PHE A 174 18.92 10.97 -6.89
CA PHE A 174 18.20 11.17 -8.16
C PHE A 174 16.70 11.37 -7.96
N ARG A 175 16.09 10.67 -7.01
CA ARG A 175 14.70 10.95 -6.63
C ARG A 175 14.52 12.38 -6.15
N GLU A 176 15.47 12.93 -5.38
CA GLU A 176 15.41 14.33 -4.99
C GLU A 176 15.52 15.24 -6.22
N ALA A 177 16.44 14.99 -7.11
CA ALA A 177 16.62 15.79 -8.33
C ALA A 177 15.43 15.71 -9.30
N CYS A 178 14.74 14.56 -9.38
CA CYS A 178 13.60 14.32 -10.26
C CYS A 178 12.27 14.65 -9.57
N ASP A 179 11.92 13.95 -8.48
CA ASP A 179 10.61 14.04 -7.84
C ASP A 179 10.42 15.33 -7.04
N ARG A 180 11.51 15.95 -6.57
CA ARG A 180 11.49 17.24 -5.85
C ARG A 180 11.85 18.39 -6.79
N ASP A 181 13.08 18.44 -7.29
CA ASP A 181 13.61 19.66 -7.91
C ASP A 181 12.97 19.95 -9.26
N LEU A 182 12.99 18.96 -10.16
CA LEU A 182 12.38 19.12 -11.49
C LEU A 182 10.89 19.45 -11.37
N VAL A 183 10.16 18.72 -10.52
CA VAL A 183 8.72 18.93 -10.34
C VAL A 183 8.44 20.26 -9.64
N ALA A 184 9.22 20.64 -8.61
CA ALA A 184 9.03 21.93 -7.94
C ALA A 184 9.23 23.12 -8.89
N LEU A 185 10.28 23.06 -9.71
CA LEU A 185 10.56 24.13 -10.68
C LEU A 185 9.47 24.22 -11.75
N ALA A 186 9.01 23.08 -12.29
CA ALA A 186 7.92 23.05 -13.27
C ALA A 186 6.60 23.59 -12.68
N LEU A 187 6.27 23.23 -11.42
CA LEU A 187 5.12 23.78 -10.71
C LEU A 187 5.30 25.27 -10.38
N GLY A 188 6.52 25.70 -10.03
CA GLY A 188 6.85 27.10 -9.82
C GLY A 188 6.56 27.97 -11.04
N TYR A 189 6.95 27.50 -12.22
CA TYR A 189 6.60 28.12 -13.47
C TYR A 189 5.08 28.15 -13.71
N ALA A 190 4.44 26.99 -13.66
CA ALA A 190 3.03 26.86 -14.03
C ALA A 190 2.05 27.57 -13.07
N LEU A 191 2.37 27.60 -11.77
CA LEU A 191 1.49 28.19 -10.73
C LEU A 191 1.78 29.67 -10.46
N PHE A 192 3.06 30.10 -10.53
CA PHE A 192 3.45 31.47 -10.17
C PHE A 192 3.89 32.32 -11.36
N GLY A 193 4.03 31.74 -12.56
CA GLY A 193 4.54 32.43 -13.74
C GLY A 193 6.03 32.79 -13.62
N ASP A 194 6.80 32.04 -12.82
CA ASP A 194 8.22 32.32 -12.59
C ASP A 194 9.06 31.75 -13.74
N GLU A 195 9.49 32.62 -14.63
CA GLU A 195 10.30 32.28 -15.81
C GLU A 195 11.66 31.66 -15.42
N THR A 196 12.25 32.06 -14.28
CA THR A 196 13.51 31.46 -13.78
C THR A 196 13.31 29.98 -13.46
N CYS A 197 12.17 29.67 -12.84
CA CYS A 197 11.79 28.28 -12.57
C CYS A 197 11.56 27.52 -13.88
N GLY A 198 10.90 28.16 -14.87
CA GLY A 198 10.62 27.56 -16.18
C GLY A 198 11.91 27.15 -16.92
N GLU A 199 12.88 28.07 -17.02
CA GLU A 199 14.15 27.78 -17.69
C GLU A 199 14.98 26.73 -16.96
N ALA A 200 15.06 26.80 -15.63
CA ALA A 200 15.76 25.79 -14.83
C ALA A 200 15.12 24.40 -14.90
N ALA A 201 13.78 24.33 -14.94
CA ALA A 201 13.05 23.09 -15.12
C ALA A 201 13.27 22.50 -16.53
N LYS A 202 13.25 23.37 -17.55
CA LYS A 202 13.51 22.97 -18.95
C LYS A 202 14.91 22.41 -19.13
N GLU A 203 15.94 23.03 -18.57
CA GLU A 203 17.31 22.53 -18.61
C GLU A 203 17.42 21.13 -18.00
N ARG A 204 16.83 20.91 -16.81
CA ARG A 204 16.78 19.59 -16.14
C ARG A 204 16.04 18.56 -16.98
N LEU A 205 14.85 18.92 -17.46
CA LEU A 205 14.04 18.03 -18.31
C LEU A 205 14.80 17.56 -19.54
N LEU A 206 15.40 18.48 -20.29
CA LEU A 206 16.15 18.18 -21.51
C LEU A 206 17.41 17.34 -21.19
N THR A 207 18.06 17.60 -20.07
CA THR A 207 19.18 16.77 -19.60
C THR A 207 18.73 15.35 -19.35
N PHE A 208 17.65 15.13 -18.59
CA PHE A 208 17.20 13.79 -18.23
C PHE A 208 16.68 12.99 -19.42
N VAL A 209 15.96 13.62 -20.36
CA VAL A 209 15.50 12.93 -21.56
C VAL A 209 16.60 12.68 -22.61
N SER A 210 17.77 13.28 -22.45
CA SER A 210 18.95 12.98 -23.26
C SER A 210 19.62 11.65 -22.86
N TRP A 211 19.31 11.11 -21.71
CA TRP A 211 19.84 9.83 -21.26
C TRP A 211 19.15 8.67 -21.97
N ASP A 212 19.88 7.58 -22.20
CA ASP A 212 19.33 6.43 -22.90
C ASP A 212 18.32 5.67 -22.02
N PRO A 213 17.03 5.64 -22.40
CA PRO A 213 16.04 4.86 -21.66
C PRO A 213 16.29 3.34 -21.69
N GLY A 214 17.12 2.85 -22.61
CA GLY A 214 17.48 1.43 -22.73
C GLY A 214 18.72 1.02 -21.94
N ALA A 215 19.43 2.00 -21.34
CA ALA A 215 20.63 1.77 -20.53
C ALA A 215 20.30 1.75 -19.02
N GLU A 216 21.10 2.46 -18.20
CA GLU A 216 20.95 2.51 -16.73
C GLU A 216 19.66 3.18 -16.25
N CYS A 217 18.91 3.83 -17.14
CA CYS A 217 17.60 4.39 -16.87
C CYS A 217 16.45 3.44 -17.24
N SER A 218 16.73 2.21 -17.64
CA SER A 218 15.73 1.25 -18.10
C SER A 218 14.81 0.80 -16.99
N LEU A 219 13.54 0.55 -17.35
CA LEU A 219 12.58 -0.17 -16.49
C LEU A 219 12.75 -1.69 -16.56
N GLU A 220 13.60 -2.18 -17.46
CA GLU A 220 13.86 -3.59 -17.67
C GLU A 220 15.12 -3.98 -16.90
N GLY A 221 14.96 -4.76 -15.86
CA GLY A 221 16.05 -5.19 -15.01
C GLY A 221 15.90 -4.76 -13.53
N PRO A 222 16.88 -5.13 -12.71
CA PRO A 222 16.78 -4.97 -11.28
C PRO A 222 17.04 -3.53 -10.78
N CYS A 223 17.63 -2.66 -11.61
CA CYS A 223 18.00 -1.28 -11.26
C CYS A 223 17.00 -0.26 -11.85
N ASP A 224 15.71 -0.50 -11.72
CA ASP A 224 14.63 0.23 -12.39
C ASP A 224 14.18 1.53 -11.71
N GLU A 225 14.67 1.85 -10.49
CA GLU A 225 14.18 2.99 -9.71
C GLU A 225 14.43 4.36 -10.38
N ILE A 226 15.48 4.49 -11.20
CA ILE A 226 15.76 5.73 -11.95
C ILE A 226 14.72 5.90 -13.07
N GLY A 227 14.49 4.84 -13.85
CA GLY A 227 13.45 4.83 -14.87
C GLY A 227 12.06 5.03 -14.32
N LEU A 228 11.74 4.45 -13.16
CA LEU A 228 10.47 4.64 -12.45
C LEU A 228 10.25 6.10 -12.03
N SER A 229 11.30 6.80 -11.57
CA SER A 229 11.22 8.23 -11.25
C SER A 229 10.97 9.08 -12.49
N LEU A 230 11.65 8.77 -13.60
CA LEU A 230 11.42 9.47 -14.88
C LEU A 230 10.01 9.22 -15.42
N CYS A 231 9.55 7.97 -15.44
CA CYS A 231 8.19 7.65 -15.87
C CYS A 231 7.12 8.42 -15.09
N ARG A 232 7.33 8.60 -13.78
CA ARG A 232 6.42 9.32 -12.92
C ARG A 232 6.37 10.82 -13.23
N CYS A 233 7.53 11.43 -13.50
CA CYS A 233 7.63 12.88 -13.58
C CYS A 233 7.45 13.43 -15.00
N LEU A 234 7.98 12.74 -16.01
CA LEU A 234 8.03 13.25 -17.38
C LEU A 234 6.66 13.68 -17.95
N PRO A 235 5.58 12.87 -17.82
CA PRO A 235 4.29 13.27 -18.38
C PRO A 235 3.76 14.59 -17.80
N SER A 236 3.81 14.72 -16.47
CA SER A 236 3.32 15.93 -15.80
C SER A 236 4.21 17.14 -16.06
N VAL A 237 5.53 16.97 -15.98
CA VAL A 237 6.48 18.07 -16.23
C VAL A 237 6.42 18.58 -17.67
N TYR A 238 6.32 17.67 -18.64
CA TYR A 238 6.11 18.04 -20.03
C TYR A 238 4.85 18.89 -20.23
N ASP A 239 3.74 18.49 -19.63
CA ASP A 239 2.48 19.23 -19.70
C ASP A 239 2.60 20.64 -19.09
N LEU A 240 3.26 20.77 -17.93
CA LEU A 240 3.48 22.05 -17.25
C LEU A 240 4.40 23.00 -18.05
N LEU A 241 5.45 22.46 -18.69
CA LEU A 241 6.46 23.24 -19.43
C LEU A 241 6.14 23.40 -20.93
N TYR A 242 5.08 22.76 -21.43
CA TYR A 242 4.71 22.77 -22.83
C TYR A 242 4.76 24.16 -23.50
N PRO A 243 4.30 25.25 -22.85
CA PRO A 243 4.30 26.60 -23.48
C PRO A 243 5.69 27.15 -23.80
N ILE A 244 6.74 26.72 -23.07
CA ILE A 244 8.12 27.24 -23.24
C ILE A 244 9.05 26.29 -23.98
N LEU A 245 8.56 25.09 -24.35
CA LEU A 245 9.32 24.14 -25.17
C LEU A 245 9.15 24.46 -26.65
N SER A 246 10.23 24.51 -27.40
CA SER A 246 10.21 24.54 -28.87
C SER A 246 9.71 23.21 -29.45
N ASP A 247 9.31 23.17 -30.70
CA ASP A 247 8.82 21.95 -31.36
C ASP A 247 9.86 20.81 -31.34
N GLY A 248 11.16 21.14 -31.51
CA GLY A 248 12.23 20.14 -31.42
C GLY A 248 12.42 19.60 -30.00
N GLU A 249 12.31 20.44 -28.98
CA GLU A 249 12.39 20.05 -27.58
C GLU A 249 11.17 19.19 -27.19
N ARG A 250 9.98 19.55 -27.67
CA ARG A 250 8.75 18.73 -27.49
C ARG A 250 8.92 17.35 -28.06
N ALA A 251 9.36 17.25 -29.34
CA ALA A 251 9.57 15.97 -29.99
C ALA A 251 10.59 15.07 -29.25
N LEU A 252 11.64 15.66 -28.66
CA LEU A 252 12.63 14.93 -27.85
C LEU A 252 11.97 14.35 -26.60
N VAL A 253 11.21 15.16 -25.85
CA VAL A 253 10.54 14.70 -24.63
C VAL A 253 9.47 13.66 -24.93
N GLU A 254 8.65 13.86 -25.97
CA GLU A 254 7.62 12.93 -26.41
C GLU A 254 8.22 11.57 -26.80
N THR A 255 9.38 11.57 -27.50
CA THR A 255 10.12 10.35 -27.84
C THR A 255 10.56 9.58 -26.60
N ALA A 256 11.06 10.27 -25.57
CA ALA A 256 11.46 9.65 -24.32
C ALA A 256 10.25 9.07 -23.56
N ILE A 257 9.15 9.82 -23.44
CA ILE A 257 7.89 9.34 -22.82
C ILE A 257 7.39 8.09 -23.54
N ALA A 258 7.39 8.08 -24.88
CA ALA A 258 6.95 6.94 -25.67
C ALA A 258 7.87 5.72 -25.50
N ALA A 259 9.19 5.94 -25.36
CA ALA A 259 10.14 4.85 -25.09
C ALA A 259 9.86 4.18 -23.74
N TYR A 260 9.64 4.96 -22.68
CA TYR A 260 9.26 4.45 -21.37
C TYR A 260 7.88 3.78 -21.38
N ALA A 261 6.90 4.35 -22.07
CA ALA A 261 5.58 3.73 -22.20
C ALA A 261 5.65 2.34 -22.84
N ARG A 262 6.47 2.15 -23.86
CA ARG A 262 6.71 0.82 -24.46
C ARG A 262 7.39 -0.15 -23.51
N GLN A 263 8.30 0.32 -22.64
CA GLN A 263 8.90 -0.52 -21.60
C GLN A 263 7.86 -0.89 -20.53
N CYS A 264 7.02 0.06 -20.09
CA CYS A 264 5.90 -0.22 -19.19
C CYS A 264 4.98 -1.29 -19.79
N GLU A 265 4.59 -1.14 -21.05
CA GLU A 265 3.72 -2.10 -21.73
C GLU A 265 4.33 -3.50 -21.77
N ARG A 266 5.60 -3.62 -22.19
CA ARG A 266 6.28 -4.93 -22.25
C ARG A 266 6.34 -5.59 -20.89
N ARG A 267 6.69 -4.84 -19.83
CA ARG A 267 6.76 -5.37 -18.47
C ARG A 267 5.39 -5.78 -17.93
N LEU A 268 4.36 -4.98 -18.16
CA LEU A 268 2.98 -5.27 -17.75
C LEU A 268 2.35 -6.44 -18.51
N ARG A 269 2.87 -6.78 -19.69
CA ARG A 269 2.42 -7.94 -20.48
C ARG A 269 3.33 -9.16 -20.31
N SER A 270 4.36 -9.07 -19.47
CA SER A 270 5.21 -10.21 -19.14
C SER A 270 4.47 -11.23 -18.29
N LEU A 271 4.81 -12.51 -18.43
CA LEU A 271 4.26 -13.57 -17.58
C LEU A 271 4.54 -13.33 -16.11
N ASP A 272 5.67 -12.68 -15.80
CA ASP A 272 6.02 -12.34 -14.42
C ASP A 272 4.99 -11.41 -13.81
N TYR A 273 4.70 -10.26 -14.43
CA TYR A 273 3.66 -9.35 -13.94
C TYR A 273 2.27 -9.97 -13.96
N LEU A 274 1.90 -10.65 -15.06
CA LEU A 274 0.57 -11.25 -15.19
C LEU A 274 0.31 -12.35 -14.15
N SER A 275 1.37 -12.98 -13.64
CA SER A 275 1.30 -13.93 -12.52
C SER A 275 1.37 -13.27 -11.15
N HIS A 276 2.10 -12.15 -11.04
CA HIS A 276 2.40 -11.46 -9.77
C HIS A 276 2.04 -9.98 -9.83
N PRO A 277 0.75 -9.61 -10.08
CA PRO A 277 0.35 -8.21 -10.26
C PRO A 277 0.47 -7.37 -8.97
N GLY A 278 0.80 -7.98 -7.84
CA GLY A 278 1.07 -7.32 -6.57
C GLY A 278 2.51 -6.84 -6.40
N ASP A 279 3.41 -7.09 -7.34
CA ASP A 279 4.77 -6.56 -7.29
C ASP A 279 4.78 -5.02 -7.21
N SER A 280 5.47 -4.47 -6.20
CA SER A 280 5.40 -3.03 -5.91
C SER A 280 6.08 -2.15 -6.96
N HIS A 281 7.06 -2.66 -7.71
CA HIS A 281 7.71 -1.93 -8.79
C HIS A 281 6.84 -1.94 -10.05
N ALA A 282 6.37 -3.11 -10.48
CA ALA A 282 5.49 -3.24 -11.62
C ALA A 282 4.09 -2.66 -11.37
N GLY A 283 3.59 -2.67 -10.13
CA GLY A 283 2.31 -2.09 -9.74
C GLY A 283 2.19 -0.56 -9.93
N ARG A 284 3.30 0.14 -10.15
CA ARG A 284 3.33 1.57 -10.51
C ARG A 284 3.04 1.80 -12.00
N LEU A 285 3.44 0.86 -12.83
CA LEU A 285 3.49 1.01 -14.29
C LEU A 285 2.13 1.21 -14.97
N PRO A 286 0.99 0.66 -14.49
CA PRO A 286 -0.30 0.93 -15.12
C PRO A 286 -0.68 2.41 -15.12
N ALA A 287 -0.39 3.14 -14.03
CA ALA A 287 -0.63 4.58 -13.98
C ALA A 287 0.29 5.33 -14.94
N TYR A 288 1.59 5.02 -14.91
CA TYR A 288 2.57 5.66 -15.79
C TYR A 288 2.28 5.43 -17.27
N LEU A 289 1.84 4.21 -17.63
CA LEU A 289 1.40 3.90 -18.98
C LEU A 289 0.16 4.70 -19.37
N GLY A 290 -0.82 4.81 -18.46
CA GLY A 290 -2.03 5.59 -18.66
C GLY A 290 -1.73 7.08 -18.80
N GLU A 291 -0.87 7.66 -17.95
CA GLU A 291 -0.45 9.06 -18.04
C GLU A 291 0.30 9.36 -19.34
N ALA A 292 1.21 8.47 -19.76
CA ALA A 292 1.89 8.58 -21.04
C ALA A 292 0.88 8.59 -22.21
N ALA A 293 -0.12 7.70 -22.17
CA ALA A 293 -1.19 7.68 -23.18
C ALA A 293 -1.99 8.99 -23.24
N LEU A 294 -2.34 9.56 -22.07
CA LEU A 294 -3.05 10.86 -22.01
C LEU A 294 -2.23 12.01 -22.62
N ILE A 295 -0.93 12.03 -22.32
CA ILE A 295 -0.02 13.09 -22.77
C ILE A 295 0.31 12.99 -24.25
N LEU A 296 0.49 11.77 -24.77
CA LEU A 296 0.86 11.52 -26.16
C LEU A 296 -0.33 11.43 -27.12
N SER A 297 -1.54 11.59 -26.64
CA SER A 297 -2.78 11.42 -27.42
C SER A 297 -2.96 12.37 -28.61
N ASP A 298 -2.26 13.50 -28.60
CA ASP A 298 -2.27 14.56 -29.63
C ASP A 298 -0.86 14.81 -30.21
N THR A 299 0.02 13.79 -30.18
CA THR A 299 1.40 13.87 -30.69
C THR A 299 1.66 12.78 -31.73
N ASP A 300 2.77 12.90 -32.46
CA ASP A 300 3.21 11.89 -33.45
C ASP A 300 4.11 10.80 -32.85
N ALA A 301 4.40 10.82 -31.53
CA ALA A 301 5.31 9.87 -30.88
C ALA A 301 4.72 8.46 -30.72
N ALA A 302 3.39 8.34 -30.77
CA ALA A 302 2.66 7.07 -30.80
C ALA A 302 1.39 7.23 -31.66
N ASP A 303 1.04 6.17 -32.42
CA ASP A 303 -0.20 6.18 -33.18
C ASP A 303 -1.43 6.02 -32.25
N ARG A 304 -2.59 6.38 -32.77
CA ARG A 304 -3.86 6.36 -32.02
C ARG A 304 -4.21 4.96 -31.47
N GLU A 305 -3.92 3.91 -32.22
CA GLU A 305 -4.23 2.54 -31.79
C GLU A 305 -3.37 2.15 -30.58
N THR A 306 -2.08 2.46 -30.61
CA THR A 306 -1.14 2.29 -29.50
C THR A 306 -1.61 3.05 -28.26
N VAL A 307 -1.95 4.32 -28.38
CA VAL A 307 -2.43 5.18 -27.27
C VAL A 307 -3.71 4.61 -26.66
N LEU A 308 -4.68 4.22 -27.49
CA LEU A 308 -5.92 3.58 -27.03
C LEU A 308 -5.63 2.26 -26.31
N GLY A 309 -4.72 1.44 -26.84
CA GLY A 309 -4.31 0.18 -26.22
C GLY A 309 -3.69 0.38 -24.83
N TRP A 310 -2.78 1.33 -24.68
CA TRP A 310 -2.15 1.66 -23.40
C TRP A 310 -3.16 2.15 -22.38
N LEU A 311 -4.00 3.09 -22.76
CA LEU A 311 -5.02 3.65 -21.86
C LEU A 311 -6.06 2.59 -21.47
N SER A 312 -6.55 1.81 -22.43
CA SER A 312 -7.51 0.73 -22.17
C SER A 312 -6.95 -0.31 -21.20
N TYR A 313 -5.67 -0.66 -21.33
CA TYR A 313 -5.03 -1.61 -20.42
C TYR A 313 -4.88 -1.03 -19.00
N ALA A 314 -4.42 0.22 -18.87
CA ALA A 314 -4.34 0.90 -17.56
C ALA A 314 -5.72 0.95 -16.87
N LEU A 315 -6.76 1.34 -17.59
CA LEU A 315 -8.13 1.36 -17.09
C LEU A 315 -8.64 -0.04 -16.70
N THR A 316 -8.23 -1.10 -17.41
CA THR A 316 -8.59 -2.48 -17.10
C THR A 316 -7.91 -2.95 -15.82
N VAL A 317 -6.64 -2.62 -15.62
CA VAL A 317 -5.93 -2.98 -14.38
C VAL A 317 -6.61 -2.33 -13.18
N TYR A 318 -6.85 -1.03 -13.20
CA TYR A 318 -7.46 -0.31 -12.06
C TYR A 318 -8.97 -0.59 -11.89
N GLY A 319 -9.65 -0.94 -12.96
CA GLY A 319 -11.05 -1.39 -12.90
C GLY A 319 -11.20 -2.85 -12.47
N GLY A 320 -10.10 -3.60 -12.40
CA GLY A 320 -10.14 -5.04 -12.23
C GLY A 320 -9.10 -5.60 -11.27
N ILE A 321 -7.94 -6.00 -11.78
CA ILE A 321 -6.89 -6.72 -11.04
C ILE A 321 -6.41 -5.94 -9.81
N PHE A 322 -6.16 -4.65 -9.96
CA PHE A 322 -5.79 -3.83 -8.82
C PHE A 322 -7.04 -3.47 -8.00
N PRO A 323 -7.04 -3.57 -6.69
CA PRO A 323 -5.90 -3.89 -5.82
C PRO A 323 -5.73 -5.41 -5.64
N HIS A 324 -4.55 -5.94 -5.91
CA HIS A 324 -4.27 -7.36 -5.73
C HIS A 324 -4.30 -7.78 -4.24
N TYR A 325 -3.80 -6.92 -3.36
CA TYR A 325 -3.74 -7.15 -1.90
C TYR A 325 -4.83 -6.42 -1.11
N GLY A 326 -5.83 -5.90 -1.79
CA GLY A 326 -6.96 -5.20 -1.18
C GLY A 326 -8.28 -5.94 -1.36
N GLY A 327 -9.34 -5.34 -0.84
CA GLY A 327 -10.70 -5.84 -0.97
C GLY A 327 -11.71 -4.70 -1.10
N ALA A 328 -12.97 -5.04 -1.42
CA ALA A 328 -14.05 -4.06 -1.53
C ALA A 328 -14.30 -3.28 -0.23
N ASP A 329 -13.86 -3.83 0.92
CA ASP A 329 -13.91 -3.16 2.22
C ASP A 329 -12.90 -2.00 2.36
N GLY A 330 -11.97 -1.85 1.42
CA GLY A 330 -10.92 -0.84 1.40
C GLY A 330 -9.67 -1.21 2.16
N GLY A 331 -9.60 -2.39 2.79
CA GLY A 331 -8.41 -2.87 3.49
C GLY A 331 -7.25 -3.14 2.54
N TRP A 332 -6.01 -3.08 3.07
CA TRP A 332 -4.78 -3.37 2.33
C TRP A 332 -3.87 -4.32 3.14
N ALA A 333 -3.58 -5.49 2.58
CA ALA A 333 -2.94 -6.57 3.32
C ALA A 333 -1.44 -6.36 3.60
N GLU A 334 -0.74 -5.49 2.84
CA GLU A 334 0.66 -5.12 3.10
C GLU A 334 0.80 -4.03 4.17
N GLY A 335 -0.31 -3.61 4.77
CA GLY A 335 -0.30 -2.59 5.80
C GLY A 335 -0.40 -1.15 5.27
N PRO A 336 -0.47 -0.18 6.20
CA PRO A 336 -0.79 1.22 5.87
C PRO A 336 0.30 1.93 5.08
N PHE A 337 1.56 1.57 5.29
CA PHE A 337 2.66 2.18 4.55
C PHE A 337 2.55 1.92 3.03
N TYR A 338 2.41 0.66 2.66
CA TYR A 338 2.29 0.29 1.24
C TYR A 338 0.97 0.73 0.64
N ALA A 339 -0.14 0.70 1.38
CA ALA A 339 -1.40 1.30 0.93
C ALA A 339 -1.20 2.77 0.50
N THR A 340 -0.53 3.57 1.33
CA THR A 340 -0.24 4.98 1.04
C THR A 340 0.72 5.13 -0.14
N SER A 341 1.72 4.25 -0.25
CA SER A 341 2.65 4.24 -1.37
C SER A 341 1.94 4.01 -2.71
N TYR A 342 1.02 3.04 -2.76
CA TYR A 342 0.27 2.76 -4.00
C TYR A 342 -0.65 3.91 -4.41
N ILE A 343 -1.30 4.59 -3.45
CA ILE A 343 -2.16 5.74 -3.74
C ILE A 343 -1.41 6.81 -4.53
N ARG A 344 -0.22 7.17 -4.12
CA ARG A 344 0.57 8.24 -4.79
C ARG A 344 0.91 7.95 -6.25
N TRP A 345 0.90 6.68 -6.65
CA TRP A 345 1.25 6.33 -8.04
C TRP A 345 0.07 6.53 -8.99
N TYR A 346 -1.15 6.29 -8.54
CA TYR A 346 -2.33 6.41 -9.41
C TYR A 346 -3.10 7.72 -9.29
N LEU A 347 -2.85 8.54 -8.25
CA LEU A 347 -3.64 9.77 -8.02
C LEU A 347 -3.67 10.71 -9.22
N PRO A 348 -2.55 11.11 -9.86
CA PRO A 348 -2.59 11.99 -11.02
C PRO A 348 -3.40 11.40 -12.17
N PHE A 349 -3.19 10.11 -12.46
CA PHE A 349 -3.91 9.40 -13.50
C PHE A 349 -5.42 9.38 -13.24
N PHE A 350 -5.85 9.02 -12.03
CA PHE A 350 -7.28 8.97 -11.66
C PHE A 350 -7.94 10.34 -11.74
N ALA A 351 -7.27 11.38 -11.25
CA ALA A 351 -7.76 12.76 -11.32
C ALA A 351 -7.93 13.23 -12.77
N ALA A 352 -6.99 12.90 -13.65
CA ALA A 352 -7.07 13.22 -15.07
C ALA A 352 -8.20 12.44 -15.77
N VAL A 353 -8.29 11.12 -15.53
CA VAL A 353 -9.36 10.26 -16.09
C VAL A 353 -10.75 10.78 -15.71
N GLU A 354 -10.96 11.12 -14.44
CA GLU A 354 -12.22 11.67 -13.96
C GLU A 354 -12.55 13.03 -14.63
N ARG A 355 -11.57 13.91 -14.73
CA ARG A 355 -11.72 15.21 -15.36
C ARG A 355 -12.13 15.11 -16.82
N TYR A 356 -11.55 14.17 -17.56
CA TYR A 356 -11.77 14.04 -18.99
C TYR A 356 -13.04 13.25 -19.33
N SER A 357 -13.37 12.20 -18.56
CA SER A 357 -14.53 11.34 -18.86
C SER A 357 -15.79 11.68 -18.07
N GLY A 358 -15.68 12.47 -17.00
CA GLY A 358 -16.76 12.64 -16.02
C GLY A 358 -17.09 11.38 -15.21
N LYS A 359 -16.33 10.29 -15.40
CA LYS A 359 -16.48 9.02 -14.66
C LYS A 359 -15.29 8.79 -13.76
N SER A 360 -15.53 8.50 -12.49
CA SER A 360 -14.49 8.38 -11.47
C SER A 360 -14.08 6.93 -11.23
N LEU A 361 -12.79 6.63 -11.35
CA LEU A 361 -12.22 5.36 -10.86
C LEU A 361 -12.34 5.24 -9.33
N PHE A 362 -12.36 6.37 -8.61
CA PHE A 362 -12.59 6.37 -7.16
C PHE A 362 -13.99 5.88 -6.75
N ALA A 363 -14.94 5.80 -7.68
CA ALA A 363 -16.26 5.24 -7.40
C ALA A 363 -16.24 3.72 -7.13
N ARG A 364 -15.17 3.02 -7.52
CA ARG A 364 -14.98 1.60 -7.22
C ARG A 364 -14.91 1.38 -5.70
N PRO A 365 -15.62 0.39 -5.14
CA PRO A 365 -15.74 0.17 -3.70
C PRO A 365 -14.41 0.19 -2.95
N PHE A 366 -13.39 -0.48 -3.46
CA PHE A 366 -12.06 -0.47 -2.84
C PHE A 366 -11.53 0.95 -2.63
N TYR A 367 -11.45 1.75 -3.70
CA TYR A 367 -10.84 3.08 -3.62
C TYR A 367 -11.63 4.01 -2.70
N ARG A 368 -12.96 3.95 -2.76
CA ARG A 368 -13.82 4.75 -1.89
C ARG A 368 -13.67 4.37 -0.42
N ASN A 369 -13.66 3.06 -0.13
CA ASN A 369 -13.59 2.53 1.23
C ASN A 369 -12.16 2.58 1.81
N LEU A 370 -11.13 2.77 0.98
CA LEU A 370 -9.75 2.94 1.43
C LEU A 370 -9.59 4.08 2.44
N THR A 371 -10.44 5.11 2.37
CA THR A 371 -10.49 6.17 3.38
C THR A 371 -10.70 5.62 4.79
N ARG A 372 -11.63 4.67 4.96
CA ARG A 372 -11.90 4.02 6.25
C ARG A 372 -10.67 3.26 6.76
N PHE A 373 -9.94 2.59 5.86
CA PHE A 373 -8.70 1.92 6.22
C PHE A 373 -7.62 2.91 6.65
N LEU A 374 -7.40 3.97 5.89
CA LEU A 374 -6.42 5.01 6.22
C LEU A 374 -6.73 5.67 7.57
N LEU A 375 -7.98 6.03 7.84
CA LEU A 375 -8.41 6.62 9.11
C LEU A 375 -8.26 5.66 10.30
N THR A 376 -8.18 4.36 10.05
CA THR A 376 -8.11 3.33 11.08
C THR A 376 -6.67 2.87 11.35
N PHE A 377 -5.89 2.59 10.30
CA PHE A 377 -4.57 1.98 10.38
C PHE A 377 -3.42 2.93 10.07
N ALA A 378 -3.70 4.05 9.43
CA ALA A 378 -2.72 5.11 9.13
C ALA A 378 -3.05 6.40 9.91
N ASP A 379 -3.48 6.28 11.18
CA ASP A 379 -3.80 7.44 12.03
C ASP A 379 -2.56 8.31 12.21
N PRO A 380 -2.57 9.56 11.75
CA PRO A 380 -1.43 10.45 11.88
C PRO A 380 -1.00 10.73 13.33
N ALA A 381 -1.89 10.51 14.30
CA ALA A 381 -1.57 10.68 15.72
C ALA A 381 -0.83 9.48 16.33
N ALA A 382 -0.73 8.35 15.63
CA ALA A 382 -0.03 7.17 16.13
C ALA A 382 1.48 7.26 15.89
N GLU A 383 2.29 6.81 16.87
CA GLU A 383 3.75 6.80 16.78
C GLU A 383 4.26 5.92 15.62
N ASN A 384 3.56 4.86 15.30
CA ASN A 384 3.85 3.99 14.16
C ASN A 384 2.57 3.34 13.62
N HIS A 385 2.71 2.62 12.52
CA HIS A 385 1.61 1.94 11.86
C HIS A 385 1.98 0.47 11.67
N PRO A 386 1.42 -0.43 12.48
CA PRO A 386 1.78 -1.84 12.46
C PRO A 386 1.28 -2.54 11.20
N PHE A 387 1.84 -3.69 10.97
CA PHE A 387 1.60 -4.64 9.88
C PHE A 387 2.28 -4.27 8.56
N GLY A 388 3.09 -5.21 8.10
CA GLY A 388 3.90 -5.11 6.90
C GLY A 388 5.12 -4.19 7.05
N ASP A 389 5.86 -4.06 5.96
CA ASP A 389 7.01 -3.16 5.91
C ASP A 389 6.59 -1.70 6.08
N GLY A 390 7.42 -0.93 6.77
CA GLY A 390 7.21 0.49 7.00
C GLY A 390 8.45 1.17 7.53
N TYR A 391 8.38 2.47 7.74
CA TYR A 391 9.43 3.23 8.38
C TYR A 391 9.02 3.62 9.79
N TRP A 392 9.97 3.57 10.68
CA TRP A 392 9.83 4.12 12.01
C TRP A 392 10.67 5.39 12.11
N SER A 393 10.13 6.43 12.69
CA SER A 393 10.76 7.75 12.63
C SER A 393 11.45 8.19 13.89
N GLU A 394 11.61 7.34 14.92
CA GLU A 394 12.43 7.75 16.05
C GLU A 394 13.91 7.70 15.69
N GLY A 395 14.50 8.87 15.52
CA GLY A 395 15.89 9.13 15.95
C GLY A 395 16.89 9.12 14.91
N GLU A 396 17.06 9.40 13.78
CA GLU A 396 18.35 9.78 13.16
C GLU A 396 18.35 11.03 12.27
N ASN A 397 17.22 11.56 11.91
CA ASN A 397 17.20 12.68 10.96
C ASN A 397 16.25 13.80 11.35
N ASP A 398 15.97 14.08 12.62
CA ASP A 398 15.05 15.14 13.06
C ASP A 398 13.72 15.18 12.27
N VAL A 399 13.36 14.06 11.63
CA VAL A 399 12.08 13.90 10.97
C VAL A 399 11.10 13.62 12.09
N GLU A 400 10.46 14.69 12.55
CA GLU A 400 9.35 14.52 13.47
C GLU A 400 8.33 13.58 12.86
N TRP A 401 8.15 12.45 13.51
CA TRP A 401 6.98 11.63 13.33
C TRP A 401 5.76 12.48 13.73
N PRO A 402 4.79 12.61 13.02
CA PRO A 402 4.02 11.80 12.09
C PRO A 402 4.09 12.22 10.62
N GLY A 403 5.09 12.96 10.25
CA GLY A 403 5.23 13.56 8.92
C GLY A 403 5.12 12.59 7.77
N PHE A 404 5.46 11.32 7.96
CA PHE A 404 5.43 10.35 6.89
C PHE A 404 4.00 10.02 6.41
N PHE A 405 3.01 9.98 7.30
CA PHE A 405 1.63 9.66 6.96
C PHE A 405 0.71 10.88 6.75
N ALA A 406 1.17 12.06 7.12
CA ALA A 406 0.58 13.31 6.65
C ALA A 406 0.77 13.51 5.15
N GLN A 407 1.03 12.41 4.41
CA GLN A 407 1.32 12.39 2.99
C GLN A 407 0.17 12.96 2.19
N ASN A 408 0.51 13.63 1.09
CA ASN A 408 -0.46 14.16 0.15
C ASN A 408 -1.53 13.13 -0.25
N PRO A 409 -1.19 11.84 -0.47
CA PRO A 409 -2.19 10.80 -0.70
C PRO A 409 -3.21 10.66 0.42
N TYR A 410 -2.77 10.65 1.68
CA TYR A 410 -3.69 10.62 2.82
C TYR A 410 -4.56 11.88 2.85
N ARG A 411 -3.95 13.06 2.67
CA ARG A 411 -4.68 14.34 2.62
C ARG A 411 -5.69 14.39 1.50
N TYR A 412 -5.33 13.90 0.31
CA TYR A 412 -6.25 13.82 -0.81
C TYR A 412 -7.51 13.01 -0.45
N TYR A 413 -7.31 11.82 0.11
CA TYR A 413 -8.40 10.97 0.55
C TYR A 413 -9.19 11.58 1.70
N ALA A 414 -8.53 12.17 2.69
CA ALA A 414 -9.17 12.85 3.81
C ALA A 414 -10.03 14.05 3.34
N ARG A 415 -9.55 14.81 2.37
CA ARG A 415 -10.31 15.93 1.77
C ARG A 415 -11.48 15.47 0.92
N ARG A 416 -11.27 14.42 0.14
CA ARG A 416 -12.29 13.93 -0.80
C ARG A 416 -13.40 13.15 -0.10
N PHE A 417 -13.04 12.21 0.75
CA PHE A 417 -13.94 11.22 1.34
C PHE A 417 -13.98 11.24 2.85
N GLY A 418 -13.04 11.89 3.49
CA GLY A 418 -12.93 11.89 4.94
C GLY A 418 -13.93 12.81 5.61
N PRO A 419 -14.26 12.53 6.89
CA PRO A 419 -15.00 13.48 7.72
C PRO A 419 -14.16 14.75 7.98
N PRO A 420 -14.76 15.90 8.33
CA PRO A 420 -14.02 17.15 8.56
C PRO A 420 -12.90 17.06 9.60
N SER A 421 -13.04 16.17 10.58
CA SER A 421 -12.01 15.89 11.59
C SER A 421 -10.73 15.25 11.00
N ALA A 422 -10.85 14.43 9.96
CA ALA A 422 -9.71 13.79 9.31
C ALA A 422 -8.85 14.82 8.56
N GLU A 423 -9.48 15.77 7.87
CA GLU A 423 -8.77 16.86 7.20
C GLU A 423 -8.05 17.76 8.22
N LYS A 424 -8.71 18.11 9.32
CA LYS A 424 -8.09 18.89 10.39
C LYS A 424 -6.89 18.18 10.99
N ARG A 425 -7.03 16.88 11.32
CA ARG A 425 -5.89 16.08 11.84
C ARG A 425 -4.73 16.03 10.86
N SER A 426 -4.97 15.89 9.58
CA SER A 426 -3.91 15.89 8.57
C SER A 426 -3.22 17.26 8.44
N GLY A 427 -3.92 18.36 8.68
CA GLY A 427 -3.38 19.72 8.64
C GLY A 427 -2.55 20.11 9.87
N GLU A 428 -2.85 19.52 11.03
CA GLU A 428 -2.10 19.79 12.28
C GLU A 428 -0.71 19.12 12.31
N LEU A 429 -0.43 18.23 11.36
CA LEU A 429 0.76 17.39 11.32
C LEU A 429 1.75 17.81 10.22
N GLU A 430 1.80 19.09 9.91
CA GLU A 430 2.65 19.61 8.85
C GLU A 430 4.14 19.49 9.20
N SER A 431 4.83 18.51 8.63
CA SER A 431 6.28 18.48 8.56
C SER A 431 6.77 19.07 7.24
N PRO A 432 7.56 20.16 7.25
CA PRO A 432 8.15 20.73 6.05
C PRO A 432 9.03 19.74 5.27
N ALA A 433 9.65 18.80 5.95
CA ALA A 433 10.48 17.75 5.35
C ALA A 433 9.69 16.81 4.45
N TYR A 434 8.40 16.73 4.65
CA TYR A 434 7.51 15.76 4.03
C TYR A 434 7.17 16.09 2.56
N TYR A 435 7.00 17.36 2.23
CA TYR A 435 6.65 17.79 0.88
C TYR A 435 7.77 17.62 -0.16
N LYS A 436 8.95 17.13 0.26
CA LYS A 436 10.12 17.06 -0.60
C LYS A 436 10.00 16.11 -1.79
N LEU A 437 9.14 15.09 -1.72
CA LEU A 437 9.13 14.01 -2.69
C LEU A 437 7.78 13.72 -3.37
N HIS A 438 6.70 14.47 -3.06
CA HIS A 438 5.34 14.16 -3.54
C HIS A 438 4.58 15.40 -4.02
N LEU A 439 5.27 16.24 -4.80
CA LEU A 439 4.73 17.53 -5.23
C LEU A 439 3.62 17.39 -6.29
N LEU A 440 3.62 16.31 -7.09
CA LEU A 440 2.61 16.10 -8.13
C LEU A 440 1.18 16.05 -7.58
N ASP A 441 0.99 15.53 -6.38
CA ASP A 441 -0.34 15.40 -5.77
C ASP A 441 -0.79 16.67 -5.03
N LEU A 442 0.12 17.63 -4.84
CA LEU A 442 -0.07 18.76 -3.94
C LEU A 442 -1.20 19.69 -4.42
N PHE A 443 -1.28 19.87 -5.71
CA PHE A 443 -2.22 20.81 -6.37
C PHE A 443 -3.29 20.10 -7.20
N LEU A 444 -3.50 18.79 -6.98
CA LEU A 444 -4.62 18.12 -7.63
C LEU A 444 -5.94 18.69 -7.13
N PRO A 445 -6.84 19.10 -8.04
CA PRO A 445 -8.22 19.46 -7.67
C PRO A 445 -8.87 18.30 -6.92
N THR A 446 -9.48 18.59 -5.79
CA THR A 446 -10.05 17.55 -4.91
C THR A 446 -11.54 17.81 -4.72
N PRO A 447 -12.42 17.22 -5.55
CA PRO A 447 -13.86 17.33 -5.35
C PRO A 447 -14.25 16.68 -4.03
N ARG A 448 -15.13 17.32 -3.24
CA ARG A 448 -15.69 16.70 -2.03
C ARG A 448 -16.84 15.78 -2.42
N GLU A 449 -16.81 14.59 -1.89
CA GLU A 449 -17.89 13.62 -1.98
C GLU A 449 -18.59 13.44 -0.61
N THR A 450 -19.59 12.57 -0.57
CA THR A 450 -20.21 12.19 0.72
C THR A 450 -19.13 11.57 1.61
N ALA A 451 -18.91 12.21 2.76
CA ALA A 451 -17.88 11.80 3.70
C ALA A 451 -18.10 10.36 4.20
N ALA A 452 -17.04 9.58 4.26
CA ALA A 452 -17.05 8.33 5.00
C ALA A 452 -17.34 8.61 6.48
N PRO A 453 -18.10 7.77 7.17
CA PRO A 453 -18.30 7.93 8.60
C PRO A 453 -16.97 7.80 9.35
N GLU A 454 -16.88 8.49 10.48
CA GLU A 454 -15.75 8.26 11.42
C GLU A 454 -15.68 6.77 11.76
N PRO A 455 -14.50 6.17 11.75
CA PRO A 455 -14.37 4.80 12.17
C PRO A 455 -14.85 4.62 13.62
N GLY A 456 -15.82 3.73 13.82
CA GLY A 456 -16.43 3.47 15.13
C GLY A 456 -15.50 2.74 16.11
N ARG A 457 -16.06 2.32 17.25
CA ARG A 457 -15.34 1.55 18.26
C ARG A 457 -14.82 0.21 17.68
N LEU A 458 -15.64 -0.47 16.90
CA LEU A 458 -15.27 -1.68 16.16
C LEU A 458 -15.18 -1.37 14.66
N THR A 459 -14.05 -1.72 14.06
CA THR A 459 -13.87 -1.66 12.61
C THR A 459 -13.27 -2.97 12.13
N VAL A 460 -13.93 -3.61 11.17
CA VAL A 460 -13.49 -4.90 10.58
C VAL A 460 -13.31 -4.74 9.08
N PHE A 461 -12.24 -5.30 8.56
CA PHE A 461 -11.92 -5.44 7.14
C PHE A 461 -11.82 -6.93 6.81
N PRO A 462 -12.98 -7.59 6.58
CA PRO A 462 -13.04 -9.05 6.39
C PRO A 462 -12.30 -9.53 5.13
N ASP A 463 -12.25 -8.72 4.07
CA ASP A 463 -11.58 -9.09 2.82
C ASP A 463 -10.06 -9.20 2.99
N THR A 464 -9.49 -8.43 3.92
CA THR A 464 -8.04 -8.37 4.18
C THR A 464 -7.63 -8.92 5.54
N GLY A 465 -8.60 -9.28 6.38
CA GLY A 465 -8.34 -9.91 7.68
C GLY A 465 -7.79 -8.96 8.73
N LEU A 466 -8.28 -7.72 8.79
CA LEU A 466 -7.84 -6.71 9.74
C LEU A 466 -8.97 -6.25 10.66
N ILE A 467 -8.67 -6.03 11.93
CA ILE A 467 -9.62 -5.56 12.95
C ILE A 467 -9.00 -4.42 13.76
N ALA A 468 -9.79 -3.42 14.05
CA ALA A 468 -9.46 -2.37 15.03
C ALA A 468 -10.53 -2.33 16.13
N LEU A 469 -10.10 -2.48 17.37
CA LEU A 469 -10.88 -2.28 18.58
C LEU A 469 -10.46 -0.93 19.19
N ARG A 470 -11.41 -0.04 19.49
CA ARG A 470 -11.15 1.32 19.98
C ARG A 470 -12.13 1.70 21.07
N THR A 471 -11.65 2.11 22.21
CA THR A 471 -12.53 2.45 23.36
C THR A 471 -13.22 3.79 23.19
N LYS A 472 -12.48 4.82 22.72
CA LYS A 472 -12.95 6.22 22.62
C LYS A 472 -12.46 6.88 21.31
N PRO A 473 -12.96 6.45 20.15
CA PRO A 473 -12.49 7.01 18.87
C PRO A 473 -12.74 8.52 18.75
N GLU A 474 -13.76 9.04 19.43
CA GLU A 474 -14.08 10.47 19.48
C GLU A 474 -13.14 11.28 20.40
N ARG A 475 -12.32 10.61 21.21
CA ARG A 475 -11.30 11.20 22.10
C ARG A 475 -9.94 10.59 21.83
N PRO A 476 -9.26 10.93 20.73
CA PRO A 476 -8.03 10.25 20.30
C PRO A 476 -6.95 10.14 21.38
N ARG A 477 -6.82 11.14 22.25
CA ARG A 477 -5.82 11.15 23.34
C ARG A 477 -6.16 10.23 24.53
N GLU A 478 -7.40 9.77 24.64
CA GLU A 478 -7.86 8.87 25.71
C GLU A 478 -8.25 7.51 25.14
N ASN A 479 -7.93 7.27 23.87
CA ASN A 479 -8.37 6.11 23.13
C ASN A 479 -7.36 4.96 23.29
N LEU A 480 -7.81 3.86 23.87
CA LEU A 480 -7.08 2.60 23.86
C LEU A 480 -7.45 1.86 22.58
N VAL A 481 -6.44 1.50 21.78
CA VAL A 481 -6.59 0.93 20.46
C VAL A 481 -5.83 -0.38 20.38
N CYS A 482 -6.52 -1.47 20.04
CA CYS A 482 -5.93 -2.74 19.69
C CYS A 482 -6.16 -3.00 18.19
N LEU A 483 -5.07 -3.10 17.44
CA LEU A 483 -5.07 -3.47 16.03
C LEU A 483 -4.68 -4.93 15.89
N ILE A 484 -5.41 -5.70 15.08
CA ILE A 484 -5.27 -7.16 14.98
C ILE A 484 -5.22 -7.54 13.51
N ARG A 485 -4.37 -8.54 13.18
CA ARG A 485 -4.26 -9.12 11.85
C ARG A 485 -4.54 -10.62 11.86
N ALA A 486 -5.41 -11.06 10.95
CA ALA A 486 -5.63 -12.48 10.64
C ALA A 486 -6.04 -12.58 9.16
N SER A 487 -5.05 -12.46 8.27
CA SER A 487 -5.22 -12.25 6.84
C SER A 487 -5.09 -13.54 6.04
N LYS A 488 -5.83 -13.64 4.94
CA LYS A 488 -5.72 -14.72 3.95
C LYS A 488 -4.55 -14.54 2.97
N PHE A 489 -3.85 -13.40 3.01
CA PHE A 489 -2.90 -13.01 1.97
C PHE A 489 -1.46 -13.51 2.19
N GLY A 490 -1.17 -14.23 3.26
CA GLY A 490 0.16 -14.79 3.48
C GLY A 490 1.18 -13.79 4.05
N SER A 491 2.48 -14.12 3.88
CA SER A 491 3.63 -13.37 4.41
C SER A 491 4.70 -13.08 3.36
N ASP A 492 4.36 -13.09 2.10
CA ASP A 492 5.27 -12.73 0.99
C ASP A 492 5.20 -11.24 0.66
N SER A 493 6.09 -10.74 -0.23
CA SER A 493 6.24 -9.32 -0.54
C SER A 493 6.52 -8.50 0.73
N HIS A 494 5.70 -7.50 1.01
CA HIS A 494 5.84 -6.61 2.16
C HIS A 494 4.99 -7.03 3.38
N ARG A 495 4.39 -8.22 3.34
CA ARG A 495 3.61 -8.78 4.45
C ARG A 495 4.50 -9.65 5.32
N HIS A 496 4.26 -9.61 6.63
CA HIS A 496 5.05 -10.36 7.60
C HIS A 496 4.34 -11.63 8.08
N PRO A 497 5.09 -12.62 8.63
CA PRO A 497 4.53 -13.83 9.22
C PRO A 497 4.02 -13.54 10.65
N ASP A 498 2.93 -12.76 10.71
CA ASP A 498 2.36 -12.17 11.93
C ASP A 498 0.86 -12.45 12.08
N GLN A 499 0.34 -13.51 11.48
CA GLN A 499 -1.07 -13.88 11.60
C GLN A 499 -1.46 -14.15 13.05
N GLY A 500 -2.58 -13.58 13.52
CA GLY A 500 -2.98 -13.54 14.92
C GLY A 500 -2.21 -12.52 15.77
N GLY A 501 -1.32 -11.74 15.15
CA GLY A 501 -0.57 -10.67 15.79
C GLY A 501 -1.43 -9.44 16.10
N PHE A 502 -0.96 -8.62 17.04
CA PHE A 502 -1.63 -7.41 17.44
C PHE A 502 -0.65 -6.29 17.81
N ALA A 503 -1.15 -5.07 17.82
CA ALA A 503 -0.47 -3.91 18.38
C ALA A 503 -1.41 -3.14 19.30
N LEU A 504 -0.87 -2.52 20.36
CA LEU A 504 -1.61 -1.80 21.38
C LEU A 504 -1.10 -0.38 21.51
N PHE A 505 -2.03 0.57 21.39
CA PHE A 505 -1.75 2.02 21.49
C PHE A 505 -2.67 2.66 22.53
N TYR A 506 -2.19 3.72 23.18
CA TYR A 506 -3.03 4.60 23.97
C TYR A 506 -2.73 6.06 23.64
N GLY A 507 -3.74 6.77 23.17
CA GLY A 507 -3.60 8.17 22.75
C GLY A 507 -2.54 8.38 21.67
N GLY A 508 -2.32 7.39 20.81
CA GLY A 508 -1.30 7.37 19.77
C GLY A 508 0.08 6.82 20.21
N VAL A 509 0.31 6.67 21.51
CA VAL A 509 1.57 6.11 22.04
C VAL A 509 1.60 4.59 21.83
N ALA A 510 2.63 4.07 21.19
CA ALA A 510 2.81 2.64 20.97
C ALA A 510 3.30 1.95 22.26
N LEU A 511 2.44 1.12 22.85
CA LEU A 511 2.76 0.36 24.07
C LEU A 511 3.30 -1.03 23.74
N LEU A 512 2.62 -1.75 22.84
CA LEU A 512 3.09 -3.01 22.28
C LEU A 512 3.03 -2.89 20.76
N SER A 513 4.14 -3.13 20.09
CA SER A 513 4.25 -3.00 18.64
C SER A 513 5.29 -3.98 18.12
N PRO A 514 5.11 -4.56 16.93
CA PRO A 514 6.11 -5.43 16.32
C PRO A 514 7.50 -4.79 16.29
N SER A 515 8.52 -5.58 16.59
CA SER A 515 9.93 -5.17 16.51
C SER A 515 10.42 -5.07 15.07
N GLY A 516 9.77 -5.77 14.15
CA GLY A 516 10.15 -5.84 12.77
C GLY A 516 9.83 -4.61 11.90
N TYR A 517 9.48 -3.49 12.49
CA TYR A 517 8.87 -2.36 11.77
C TYR A 517 9.84 -1.40 11.09
N PHE A 518 11.12 -1.69 11.08
CA PHE A 518 12.14 -0.81 10.50
C PHE A 518 12.49 -1.19 9.07
N GLY A 519 11.73 -0.66 8.12
CA GLY A 519 11.90 -0.95 6.72
C GLY A 519 13.00 -0.16 5.99
N ARG A 520 13.91 0.53 6.67
CA ARG A 520 14.91 1.36 6.01
C ARG A 520 15.81 0.60 5.04
N ARG A 521 15.90 -0.72 5.17
CA ARG A 521 16.74 -1.56 4.31
C ARG A 521 16.06 -2.88 3.99
N TYR A 522 15.04 -2.82 3.17
CA TYR A 522 14.45 -4.01 2.57
C TYR A 522 15.55 -4.90 1.98
N GLY A 523 15.50 -6.19 2.28
CA GLY A 523 16.44 -7.17 1.79
C GLY A 523 17.79 -7.25 2.53
N THR A 524 18.06 -6.47 3.58
CA THR A 524 19.22 -6.70 4.46
C THR A 524 19.09 -8.01 5.24
N LYS A 525 20.19 -8.49 5.84
CA LYS A 525 20.14 -9.69 6.68
C LYS A 525 19.19 -9.51 7.86
N HIS A 526 19.22 -8.36 8.55
CA HIS A 526 18.29 -8.05 9.63
C HIS A 526 16.83 -8.06 9.14
N HIS A 527 16.53 -7.48 7.97
CA HIS A 527 15.18 -7.50 7.42
C HIS A 527 14.71 -8.94 7.17
N ARG A 528 15.50 -9.75 6.47
CA ARG A 528 15.10 -11.13 6.11
C ARG A 528 15.00 -12.07 7.30
N GLU A 529 15.94 -12.00 8.25
CA GLU A 529 16.15 -13.01 9.29
C GLU A 529 15.67 -12.56 10.69
N TRP A 530 15.22 -11.29 10.81
CA TRP A 530 14.55 -10.79 12.01
C TRP A 530 13.21 -10.15 11.69
N THR A 531 13.19 -9.02 10.96
CA THR A 531 11.98 -8.26 10.69
C THR A 531 10.87 -9.10 10.05
N ASN A 532 11.22 -9.90 9.04
CA ASN A 532 10.28 -10.76 8.32
C ASN A 532 10.24 -12.19 8.93
N THR A 533 10.22 -12.26 10.26
CA THR A 533 10.05 -13.52 11.01
C THR A 533 9.05 -13.36 12.15
N SER A 534 8.36 -14.42 12.55
CA SER A 534 7.44 -14.37 13.68
C SER A 534 8.10 -13.96 15.00
N ARG A 535 9.42 -14.10 15.12
CA ARG A 535 10.18 -13.71 16.32
C ARG A 535 10.16 -12.22 16.61
N ALA A 536 9.88 -11.41 15.60
CA ALA A 536 9.79 -9.96 15.69
C ALA A 536 8.37 -9.45 15.95
N HIS A 537 7.39 -10.34 16.10
CA HIS A 537 5.97 -9.99 16.17
C HIS A 537 5.31 -10.51 17.44
N ASN A 538 4.16 -9.91 17.80
CA ASN A 538 3.38 -10.28 18.98
C ASN A 538 2.55 -11.56 18.72
N VAL A 539 3.24 -12.65 18.40
CA VAL A 539 2.68 -13.97 18.09
C VAL A 539 3.42 -15.07 18.85
N PRO A 540 2.84 -16.25 19.06
CA PRO A 540 3.54 -17.38 19.67
C PRO A 540 4.54 -18.02 18.71
N LEU A 541 5.54 -18.69 19.29
CA LEU A 541 6.36 -19.71 18.64
C LEU A 541 5.99 -21.06 19.21
N PHE A 542 5.82 -22.07 18.36
CA PHE A 542 5.53 -23.44 18.76
C PHE A 542 6.76 -24.30 18.56
N SER A 543 7.32 -24.85 19.64
CA SER A 543 8.61 -25.56 19.65
C SER A 543 9.75 -24.74 19.03
N GLY A 544 9.74 -23.41 19.26
CA GLY A 544 10.71 -22.49 18.69
C GLY A 544 10.49 -22.15 17.21
N VAL A 545 9.44 -22.69 16.57
CA VAL A 545 9.12 -22.51 15.15
C VAL A 545 8.10 -21.38 14.99
N GLY A 546 8.37 -20.44 14.08
CA GLY A 546 7.46 -19.38 13.65
C GLY A 546 6.55 -19.81 12.51
N GLN A 547 5.78 -18.85 12.02
CA GLN A 547 4.92 -19.03 10.85
C GLN A 547 5.74 -19.18 9.56
N PHE A 548 5.12 -19.65 8.50
CA PHE A 548 5.75 -19.70 7.18
C PHE A 548 6.23 -18.31 6.76
N GLU A 549 7.50 -18.20 6.41
CA GLU A 549 8.14 -16.97 5.92
C GLU A 549 8.10 -16.91 4.41
N ASN A 550 7.95 -15.69 3.84
CA ASN A 550 7.84 -15.45 2.39
C ASN A 550 6.89 -16.46 1.71
N SER A 551 5.70 -16.64 2.28
CA SER A 551 4.79 -17.69 1.86
C SER A 551 3.33 -17.25 1.91
N TYR A 552 2.59 -17.55 0.85
CA TYR A 552 1.13 -17.44 0.84
C TYR A 552 0.44 -18.41 1.83
N ARG A 553 1.16 -19.38 2.38
CA ARG A 553 0.63 -20.36 3.35
C ARG A 553 0.47 -19.78 4.75
N ALA A 554 1.13 -18.67 5.07
CA ALA A 554 0.98 -17.98 6.36
C ALA A 554 -0.38 -17.27 6.45
N VAL A 555 -1.45 -18.01 6.58
CA VAL A 555 -2.82 -17.46 6.57
C VAL A 555 -3.48 -17.53 7.93
N GLY A 556 -4.28 -16.51 8.23
CA GLY A 556 -5.17 -16.44 9.37
C GLY A 556 -6.60 -16.12 8.94
N ARG A 557 -7.55 -16.24 9.85
CA ARG A 557 -8.94 -15.85 9.61
C ARG A 557 -9.58 -15.23 10.84
N ILE A 558 -10.47 -14.28 10.60
CA ILE A 558 -11.34 -13.72 11.63
C ILE A 558 -12.46 -14.74 11.91
N LEU A 559 -12.65 -15.09 13.17
CA LEU A 559 -13.74 -15.96 13.61
C LEU A 559 -14.97 -15.15 14.03
N SER A 560 -14.73 -14.08 14.78
CA SER A 560 -15.79 -13.16 15.24
C SER A 560 -15.22 -11.82 15.63
N ALA A 561 -16.07 -10.78 15.60
CA ALA A 561 -15.80 -9.48 16.20
C ALA A 561 -17.13 -8.86 16.64
N SER A 562 -17.18 -8.27 17.82
CA SER A 562 -18.40 -7.67 18.39
C SER A 562 -18.11 -6.51 19.33
N ASP A 563 -19.08 -5.64 19.49
CA ASP A 563 -19.14 -4.55 20.48
C ASP A 563 -20.48 -4.65 21.22
N ASP A 564 -20.45 -4.91 22.52
CA ASP A 564 -21.66 -4.95 23.36
C ASP A 564 -21.94 -3.64 24.09
N GLY A 565 -21.19 -2.58 23.74
CA GLY A 565 -21.26 -1.26 24.38
C GLY A 565 -20.28 -1.09 25.54
N THR A 566 -19.86 -2.17 26.18
CA THR A 566 -18.89 -2.17 27.30
C THR A 566 -17.57 -2.80 26.85
N THR A 567 -17.66 -3.98 26.27
CA THR A 567 -16.52 -4.78 25.84
C THR A 567 -16.51 -4.91 24.31
N LEU A 568 -15.35 -4.66 23.72
CA LEU A 568 -15.05 -4.96 22.33
C LEU A 568 -14.33 -6.29 22.29
N SER A 569 -14.87 -7.24 21.55
CA SER A 569 -14.31 -8.59 21.46
C SER A 569 -13.93 -8.94 20.03
N ALA A 570 -12.83 -9.68 19.86
CA ALA A 570 -12.46 -10.29 18.61
C ALA A 570 -11.89 -11.69 18.86
N ALA A 571 -12.10 -12.58 17.90
CA ALA A 571 -11.48 -13.91 17.90
C ALA A 571 -10.92 -14.20 16.51
N VAL A 572 -9.70 -14.73 16.47
CA VAL A 572 -8.97 -15.09 15.26
C VAL A 572 -8.36 -16.47 15.36
N GLU A 573 -8.13 -17.09 14.23
CA GLU A 573 -7.46 -18.39 14.11
C GLU A 573 -6.29 -18.24 13.12
N ALA A 574 -5.14 -18.78 13.48
CA ALA A 574 -3.94 -18.74 12.64
C ALA A 574 -3.03 -19.98 12.82
N GLY A 575 -3.53 -21.08 13.32
CA GLY A 575 -2.76 -22.34 13.44
C GLY A 575 -2.22 -22.82 12.10
N GLY A 576 -3.01 -22.69 11.03
CA GLY A 576 -2.61 -23.03 9.65
C GLY A 576 -1.45 -22.21 9.08
N ALA A 577 -1.08 -21.10 9.73
CA ALA A 577 0.09 -20.31 9.33
C ALA A 577 1.43 -20.94 9.68
N TYR A 578 1.45 -21.98 10.54
CA TYR A 578 2.68 -22.61 11.02
C TYR A 578 3.02 -23.86 10.21
N PRO A 579 4.32 -24.14 10.00
CA PRO A 579 4.76 -25.39 9.37
C PRO A 579 4.62 -26.61 10.28
N VAL A 580 4.38 -26.40 11.58
CA VAL A 580 4.10 -27.47 12.56
C VAL A 580 2.59 -27.64 12.73
N PRO A 581 2.08 -28.86 12.87
CA PRO A 581 0.66 -29.08 13.12
C PRO A 581 0.25 -28.47 14.46
N VAL A 582 -0.53 -27.40 14.41
CA VAL A 582 -1.06 -26.73 15.58
C VAL A 582 -2.44 -26.15 15.27
N GLU A 583 -3.38 -26.34 16.19
CA GLU A 583 -4.58 -25.52 16.26
C GLU A 583 -4.30 -24.35 17.20
N TRP A 584 -4.48 -23.14 16.74
CA TRP A 584 -4.28 -21.95 17.57
C TRP A 584 -5.38 -20.93 17.31
N LYS A 585 -6.08 -20.58 18.39
CA LYS A 585 -7.08 -19.54 18.45
C LYS A 585 -6.65 -18.48 19.45
N ARG A 586 -6.79 -17.20 19.09
CA ARG A 586 -6.56 -16.06 19.97
C ARG A 586 -7.84 -15.24 20.12
N GLU A 587 -8.16 -14.86 21.32
CA GLU A 587 -9.30 -14.02 21.69
C GLU A 587 -8.81 -12.73 22.33
N PHE A 588 -9.50 -11.66 22.01
CA PHE A 588 -9.24 -10.31 22.52
C PHE A 588 -10.51 -9.78 23.18
N ALA A 589 -10.36 -9.19 24.38
CA ALA A 589 -11.40 -8.44 25.06
C ALA A 589 -10.85 -7.09 25.50
N LEU A 590 -11.36 -6.01 24.90
CA LEU A 590 -10.93 -4.64 25.16
C LEU A 590 -12.04 -3.87 25.87
N THR A 591 -11.73 -3.33 27.04
CA THR A 591 -12.57 -2.42 27.83
C THR A 591 -11.89 -1.07 28.01
N ASP A 592 -12.53 -0.13 28.70
CA ASP A 592 -11.91 1.16 28.98
C ASP A 592 -10.72 1.00 29.95
N GLY A 593 -9.51 1.09 29.40
CA GLY A 593 -8.25 0.97 30.14
C GLY A 593 -7.66 -0.45 30.26
N GLU A 594 -8.30 -1.47 29.68
CA GLU A 594 -7.79 -2.85 29.81
C GLU A 594 -7.98 -3.67 28.54
N LEU A 595 -6.94 -4.43 28.16
CA LEU A 595 -6.98 -5.44 27.12
C LEU A 595 -6.63 -6.80 27.72
N THR A 596 -7.48 -7.81 27.52
CA THR A 596 -7.15 -9.20 27.78
C THR A 596 -6.91 -9.93 26.43
N VAL A 597 -5.80 -10.65 26.34
CA VAL A 597 -5.45 -11.53 25.21
C VAL A 597 -5.36 -12.95 25.72
N SER A 598 -6.20 -13.83 25.17
CA SER A 598 -6.29 -15.24 25.57
C SER A 598 -5.96 -16.14 24.40
N ASP A 599 -5.00 -17.04 24.59
CA ASP A 599 -4.56 -18.04 23.62
C ASP A 599 -5.03 -19.43 23.99
N ALA A 600 -5.63 -20.15 23.07
CA ALA A 600 -5.91 -21.56 23.16
C ALA A 600 -5.19 -22.29 22.03
N PHE A 601 -4.41 -23.31 22.34
CA PHE A 601 -3.63 -24.06 21.37
C PHE A 601 -3.59 -25.55 21.65
N SER A 602 -3.50 -26.34 20.59
CA SER A 602 -3.35 -27.79 20.62
C SER A 602 -2.25 -28.18 19.64
N LEU A 603 -1.20 -28.85 20.14
CA LEU A 603 -0.13 -29.38 19.32
C LEU A 603 -0.26 -30.89 19.23
N ASP A 604 -0.07 -31.46 18.05
CA ASP A 604 -0.07 -32.91 17.83
C ASP A 604 1.06 -33.61 18.59
N THR A 605 2.18 -32.92 18.71
CA THR A 605 3.33 -33.36 19.50
C THR A 605 3.58 -32.34 20.62
N PRO A 606 3.68 -32.79 21.90
CA PRO A 606 4.00 -31.91 23.01
C PRO A 606 5.28 -31.12 22.76
N GLY A 607 5.20 -29.82 22.91
CA GLY A 607 6.30 -28.89 22.67
C GLY A 607 6.15 -27.58 23.45
N GLU A 608 7.26 -26.91 23.68
CA GLU A 608 7.27 -25.58 24.32
C GLU A 608 6.49 -24.55 23.48
N VAL A 609 5.73 -23.72 24.15
CA VAL A 609 5.12 -22.52 23.52
C VAL A 609 5.79 -21.30 24.10
N THR A 610 6.25 -20.42 23.22
CA THR A 610 6.83 -19.13 23.61
C THR A 610 5.92 -18.01 23.14
N LEU A 611 5.31 -17.25 24.03
CA LEU A 611 4.58 -16.04 23.69
C LEU A 611 5.57 -14.88 23.53
N CYS A 612 5.60 -14.25 22.37
CA CYS A 612 6.46 -13.10 22.07
C CYS A 612 5.65 -11.79 22.15
N LEU A 613 6.22 -10.79 22.82
CA LEU A 613 5.73 -9.42 22.85
C LEU A 613 6.90 -8.46 22.64
N HIS A 614 6.63 -7.30 22.06
CA HIS A 614 7.64 -6.30 21.73
C HIS A 614 7.17 -4.90 22.13
N THR A 615 8.13 -4.08 22.59
CA THR A 615 7.89 -2.69 22.98
C THR A 615 9.12 -1.82 22.75
N LEU A 616 8.93 -0.51 22.74
CA LEU A 616 9.97 0.50 22.60
C LEU A 616 10.49 1.06 23.92
N SER A 617 9.86 0.70 25.02
CA SER A 617 10.27 1.16 26.36
C SER A 617 10.73 -0.01 27.18
N ARG A 618 11.79 0.18 27.97
CA ARG A 618 12.35 -0.86 28.82
C ARG A 618 11.30 -1.36 29.82
N PRO A 619 10.90 -2.63 29.77
CA PRO A 619 10.00 -3.19 30.75
C PRO A 619 10.74 -3.51 32.06
N GLU A 620 10.06 -3.36 33.18
CA GLU A 620 10.49 -3.80 34.49
C GLU A 620 9.68 -5.02 34.91
N ILE A 621 10.33 -6.09 35.37
CA ILE A 621 9.63 -7.29 35.87
C ILE A 621 8.85 -6.92 37.12
N ASP A 622 7.58 -7.32 37.19
CA ASP A 622 6.68 -7.10 38.32
C ASP A 622 5.92 -8.40 38.61
N GLY A 623 6.44 -9.18 39.55
CA GLY A 623 5.99 -10.53 39.82
C GLY A 623 6.16 -11.43 38.58
N ASN A 624 5.09 -12.12 38.18
CA ASN A 624 5.06 -12.92 36.94
C ASN A 624 4.77 -12.05 35.69
N GLY A 625 4.50 -10.75 35.86
CA GLY A 625 4.23 -9.80 34.80
C GLY A 625 5.37 -8.81 34.59
N PHE A 626 5.02 -7.72 33.95
CA PHE A 626 5.93 -6.59 33.75
C PHE A 626 5.17 -5.26 33.73
N LYS A 627 5.90 -4.19 33.97
CA LYS A 627 5.43 -2.82 33.86
C LYS A 627 6.36 -2.05 32.92
N LEU A 628 5.80 -1.16 32.12
CA LEU A 628 6.55 -0.20 31.35
C LEU A 628 5.88 1.18 31.35
N THR A 629 6.66 2.21 31.16
CA THR A 629 6.14 3.58 31.01
C THR A 629 6.74 4.19 29.75
N ARG A 630 5.88 4.77 28.91
CA ARG A 630 6.26 5.44 27.67
C ARG A 630 5.47 6.74 27.53
N ARG A 631 6.17 7.88 27.37
CA ARG A 631 5.56 9.21 27.15
C ARG A 631 4.36 9.47 28.06
N GLY A 632 4.54 9.29 29.37
CA GLY A 632 3.51 9.53 30.39
C GLY A 632 2.40 8.46 30.48
N VAL A 633 2.45 7.42 29.64
CA VAL A 633 1.51 6.29 29.68
C VAL A 633 2.18 5.09 30.32
N THR A 634 1.50 4.45 31.26
CA THR A 634 1.94 3.23 31.95
C THR A 634 1.10 2.05 31.51
N LEU A 635 1.77 0.97 31.10
CA LEU A 635 1.22 -0.36 30.83
C LEU A 635 1.67 -1.33 31.93
N ILE A 636 0.73 -2.05 32.50
CA ILE A 636 0.99 -3.16 33.44
C ILE A 636 0.45 -4.44 32.81
N CYS A 637 1.32 -5.43 32.62
CA CYS A 637 0.96 -6.75 32.16
C CYS A 637 0.89 -7.70 33.33
N ARG A 638 -0.19 -8.47 33.41
CA ARG A 638 -0.41 -9.55 34.39
C ARG A 638 -0.81 -10.83 33.68
N PRO A 639 -0.08 -11.94 33.85
CA PRO A 639 -0.60 -13.25 33.49
C PRO A 639 -1.85 -13.58 34.33
N THR A 640 -2.88 -14.06 33.66
CA THR A 640 -4.16 -14.44 34.28
C THR A 640 -4.49 -15.91 34.12
N GLU A 641 -3.87 -16.59 33.15
CA GLU A 641 -4.01 -18.03 32.93
C GLU A 641 -2.71 -18.63 32.36
N GLY A 642 -2.31 -19.81 32.79
CA GLY A 642 -1.35 -20.70 32.13
C GLY A 642 0.13 -20.28 32.14
N ILE A 643 0.49 -19.21 32.84
CA ILE A 643 1.83 -18.64 32.91
C ILE A 643 2.29 -18.60 34.38
N ASP A 644 3.32 -19.37 34.71
CA ASP A 644 3.74 -19.64 36.09
C ASP A 644 4.98 -18.82 36.53
N GLY A 645 5.64 -18.09 35.64
CA GLY A 645 6.89 -17.36 35.92
C GLY A 645 7.01 -16.02 35.25
N PRO A 646 8.01 -15.22 35.61
CA PRO A 646 8.29 -13.95 35.02
C PRO A 646 8.74 -14.10 33.55
N PRO A 647 8.56 -13.07 32.71
CA PRO A 647 9.06 -13.08 31.34
C PRO A 647 10.59 -12.96 31.29
N GLU A 648 11.17 -13.53 30.25
CA GLU A 648 12.52 -13.16 29.78
C GLU A 648 12.43 -11.85 29.01
N ILE A 649 13.28 -10.87 29.34
CA ILE A 649 13.33 -9.57 28.69
C ILE A 649 14.74 -9.31 28.16
N THR A 650 14.86 -8.99 26.88
CA THR A 650 16.13 -8.65 26.23
C THR A 650 15.95 -7.50 25.23
N ASP A 651 17.01 -6.74 24.99
CA ASP A 651 17.14 -5.75 23.92
C ASP A 651 18.02 -6.26 22.76
N ALA A 652 18.49 -7.49 22.83
CA ALA A 652 19.30 -8.11 21.82
C ALA A 652 18.44 -8.71 20.69
N PHE A 653 18.73 -8.31 19.47
CA PHE A 653 18.18 -8.94 18.27
C PHE A 653 18.87 -10.28 18.01
N ALA A 654 18.14 -11.27 17.54
CA ALA A 654 18.73 -12.54 17.10
C ALA A 654 19.65 -12.36 15.88
N VAL A 655 19.36 -11.34 15.05
CA VAL A 655 20.22 -10.87 13.95
C VAL A 655 20.38 -9.38 14.13
N GLY A 656 21.61 -8.92 14.33
CA GLY A 656 21.93 -7.52 14.61
C GLY A 656 21.49 -6.61 13.47
N LEU A 657 21.11 -5.39 13.83
CA LEU A 657 20.59 -4.38 12.91
C LEU A 657 21.50 -4.12 11.70
N ASN A 658 22.81 -4.07 11.97
CA ASN A 658 23.84 -3.79 10.95
C ASN A 658 24.63 -5.05 10.58
N GLU A 659 24.14 -6.24 10.93
CA GLU A 659 24.86 -7.48 10.68
C GLU A 659 24.97 -7.78 9.19
N GLY A 660 26.20 -7.87 8.69
CA GLY A 660 26.51 -8.08 7.29
C GLY A 660 26.51 -6.81 6.44
N GLU A 661 26.30 -5.65 7.06
CA GLU A 661 26.34 -4.35 6.37
C GLU A 661 27.74 -3.68 6.57
N PRO A 662 28.24 -2.95 5.57
CA PRO A 662 29.43 -2.09 5.74
C PRO A 662 29.24 -1.06 6.85
N GLU A 663 30.35 -0.69 7.53
CA GLU A 663 30.31 0.23 8.68
C GLU A 663 29.75 1.61 8.32
N GLU A 664 30.04 2.10 7.11
CA GLU A 664 29.50 3.36 6.58
C GLU A 664 27.99 3.38 6.44
N TYR A 665 27.35 2.22 6.49
CA TYR A 665 25.89 2.06 6.39
C TYR A 665 25.22 1.69 7.69
N ALA A 666 26.00 1.62 8.75
CA ALA A 666 25.46 1.34 10.06
C ALA A 666 24.37 2.36 10.42
N VAL A 667 23.19 1.86 10.72
CA VAL A 667 22.06 2.67 11.21
C VAL A 667 22.00 2.55 12.73
N LYS A 668 21.68 3.64 13.40
CA LYS A 668 21.34 3.64 14.82
C LYS A 668 19.84 3.65 14.96
N MET A 669 19.34 2.86 15.88
CA MET A 669 17.93 2.79 16.22
C MET A 669 17.72 2.93 17.70
N PRO A 670 16.56 3.45 18.14
CA PRO A 670 16.17 3.38 19.52
C PRO A 670 16.14 1.92 19.98
N PRO A 671 16.47 1.64 21.24
CA PRO A 671 16.37 0.30 21.80
C PRO A 671 14.96 -0.26 21.63
N GLN A 672 14.88 -1.52 21.28
CA GLN A 672 13.66 -2.29 21.30
C GLN A 672 13.78 -3.42 22.30
N TYR A 673 12.70 -3.76 22.95
CA TYR A 673 12.68 -4.76 24.00
C TYR A 673 11.77 -5.91 23.58
N HIS A 674 12.30 -7.12 23.74
CA HIS A 674 11.67 -8.39 23.40
C HIS A 674 11.33 -9.12 24.69
N ILE A 675 10.06 -9.41 24.88
CA ILE A 675 9.48 -10.00 26.07
C ILE A 675 9.00 -11.39 25.70
N ARG A 676 9.44 -12.42 26.41
CA ARG A 676 9.10 -13.82 26.11
C ARG A 676 8.59 -14.52 27.34
N TYR A 677 7.41 -15.13 27.23
CA TYR A 677 6.88 -16.07 28.21
C TYR A 677 7.03 -17.49 27.66
N ARG A 678 7.76 -18.34 28.37
CA ARG A 678 7.90 -19.75 28.03
C ARG A 678 6.88 -20.56 28.80
N LEU A 679 6.06 -21.32 28.10
CA LEU A 679 5.00 -22.15 28.66
C LEU A 679 5.43 -23.59 28.67
N PRO A 680 5.15 -24.33 29.74
CA PRO A 680 5.36 -25.79 29.78
C PRO A 680 4.63 -26.50 28.65
N SER A 681 5.19 -27.63 28.20
CA SER A 681 4.70 -28.39 27.04
C SER A 681 3.29 -29.00 27.23
N ASP A 682 2.80 -29.07 28.46
CA ASP A 682 1.47 -29.56 28.81
C ASP A 682 0.39 -28.46 28.81
N ARG A 683 0.78 -27.19 28.70
CA ARG A 683 -0.16 -26.09 28.66
C ARG A 683 -0.92 -26.05 27.33
N ARG A 684 -2.21 -25.70 27.44
CA ARG A 684 -3.10 -25.57 26.28
C ARG A 684 -3.77 -24.21 26.22
N ARG A 685 -3.58 -23.40 27.26
CA ARG A 685 -4.11 -22.03 27.35
C ARG A 685 -3.12 -21.11 28.03
N ALA A 686 -3.18 -19.85 27.63
CA ALA A 686 -2.48 -18.77 28.29
C ALA A 686 -3.30 -17.48 28.16
N ALA A 687 -3.27 -16.64 29.17
CA ALA A 687 -3.91 -15.31 29.06
C ALA A 687 -3.05 -14.24 29.74
N LEU A 688 -3.01 -13.08 29.09
CA LEU A 688 -2.35 -11.88 29.56
C LEU A 688 -3.35 -10.74 29.61
N THR A 689 -3.39 -10.04 30.72
CA THR A 689 -4.19 -8.81 30.87
C THR A 689 -3.25 -7.61 30.96
N PHE A 690 -3.54 -6.59 30.16
CA PHE A 690 -2.79 -5.36 30.03
C PHE A 690 -3.65 -4.20 30.53
N THR A 691 -3.28 -3.61 31.66
CA THR A 691 -3.96 -2.43 32.22
C THR A 691 -3.17 -1.18 31.82
N VAL A 692 -3.87 -0.18 31.28
CA VAL A 692 -3.27 1.06 30.78
C VAL A 692 -3.77 2.26 31.59
N SER A 693 -2.84 3.13 31.98
CA SER A 693 -3.14 4.35 32.74
C SER A 693 -2.18 5.49 32.39
N GLY A 694 -2.51 6.70 32.77
CA GLY A 694 -1.68 7.89 32.53
C GLY A 694 -2.26 8.80 31.45
N LYS A 695 -1.45 9.77 31.02
CA LYS A 695 -1.81 10.72 29.95
C LYS A 695 -0.64 10.83 28.99
N PRO A 696 -0.87 10.72 27.67
CA PRO A 696 0.18 10.91 26.66
C PRO A 696 0.82 12.30 26.79
N GLU A 697 2.15 12.32 26.91
CA GLU A 697 3.00 13.50 26.77
C GLU A 697 3.31 13.70 25.28
N ARG A 698 3.41 14.95 24.82
CA ARG A 698 3.74 15.30 23.42
C ARG A 698 5.23 15.16 23.14
#